data_ca7ffc8d66bb05a32afb9b5382b8849e
#
_entry.id   ca7ffc8d66bb05a32afb9b5382b8849e
#
_cell.length_a   1.000
_cell.length_b   1.000
_cell.length_c   1.000
_cell.angle_alpha   90.00
_cell.angle_beta   90.00
_cell.angle_gamma   90.00
#
_symmetry.space_group_name_H-M   'P 1'
#
loop_
_entity.id
_entity.type
_entity.pdbx_description
1 polymer ?
#
loop_
_entity_poly.entity_id
_entity_poly.type
_entity_poly.pdbx_seq_one_letter_code
_entity_poly.pdbx_strand_id
1 'polypeptide(L)'
;MNTNIRHILDTLPDFAMLVREGNITFCNKAGLVLLKAEADSEIVNGPLVELVHEQYRDVFAEIWQELLKKGTTRFPLKIKSNDGMFHEIMFHADCSLEVGKDVVILYGKDFSSIELDATVQMGNALSRRVLNDVSLSLLCICDPEGISYINPTGLKLLEAEQEDEILGLRFAQLVHPDYKSIFKNELDVLAEEVEPLPLKLIGLHGTELRVEMKVSRFRHGCRDGFLLEARDITELLLRQEELLRIQGVLKRKVEEQTQELSQEIHARIKAEETVEHMILHDGLTGLGNRTQFVRHMDAETKRCGEEDKWAVFVLDLDHFKDLNDIFGHETGDQLLRNVARILSKRITGDGYMARLGGDEFALMIPYDDDQEPELFAQKILRKMSRAFVLNDQEVYSGCSIGISLFPVHGDKAASLLGCAEMALYHAKNKGRATYSFFNNSLKQNAEESSRIEHLLRAALVRNEFELYYQPQIDLKTGNLVGAEALIRWHSSEGMVSPDRFIPIAEKTGLIDPITDWVMTTACTQAKEWQSIIPGIRVAVNLSAVSFRQADFVNKVSEVLEFTQVRPECLELEITETAIMADFKEADRILNRLDDLGVNLAIDDFGMGYSSLSYLKRFPVDKLKIDKSFVMKLDQNPDDAAITAAIISMAHAMGTRVLAEGVEEKAHMLFLKERGCEEAQGFYFARPMPAEEFVKWCSQGGTGNAPPVPGLGSSN
;
A
#
# COMPACT_ATOMS: atom_id res chain seq x y z
N MET A 1 13.06 56.68 -20.85
CA MET A 1 13.83 56.06 -21.94
C MET A 1 14.47 57.12 -22.77
N ASN A 2 15.80 57.12 -22.92
CA ASN A 2 16.60 58.23 -23.39
C ASN A 2 16.24 58.68 -24.83
N THR A 3 15.66 59.85 -25.01
CA THR A 3 15.28 60.45 -26.30
C THR A 3 16.47 60.48 -27.27
N ASN A 4 17.68 60.55 -26.76
CA ASN A 4 18.92 60.52 -27.53
C ASN A 4 19.17 59.21 -28.29
N ILE A 5 18.86 58.04 -27.73
CA ILE A 5 19.11 56.77 -28.40
C ILE A 5 18.18 56.56 -29.59
N ARG A 6 16.92 56.94 -29.47
CA ARG A 6 15.96 56.84 -30.57
C ARG A 6 16.38 57.80 -31.73
N HIS A 7 16.87 58.97 -31.40
CA HIS A 7 17.34 59.95 -32.43
C HIS A 7 18.58 59.40 -33.16
N ILE A 8 19.52 58.76 -32.45
CA ILE A 8 20.70 58.13 -33.06
C ILE A 8 20.30 56.99 -33.97
N LEU A 9 19.45 56.08 -33.49
CA LEU A 9 19.00 54.93 -34.28
C LEU A 9 18.23 55.37 -35.54
N ASP A 10 17.48 56.49 -35.50
CA ASP A 10 16.71 57.04 -36.64
C ASP A 10 17.57 57.66 -37.71
N THR A 11 18.82 57.97 -37.41
CA THR A 11 19.80 58.48 -38.39
C THR A 11 20.59 57.31 -39.07
N LEU A 12 20.47 56.08 -38.63
CA LEU A 12 21.12 54.93 -39.25
C LEU A 12 20.50 54.65 -40.62
N PRO A 13 21.34 54.42 -41.65
CA PRO A 13 20.87 54.06 -42.98
C PRO A 13 20.34 52.65 -43.08
N ASP A 14 20.71 51.79 -42.15
CA ASP A 14 20.35 50.38 -42.10
C ASP A 14 19.21 50.16 -41.09
N PHE A 15 18.56 49.02 -41.19
CA PHE A 15 17.48 48.59 -40.28
C PHE A 15 17.92 48.62 -38.82
N ALA A 16 17.16 49.28 -37.96
CA ALA A 16 17.41 49.28 -36.52
C ALA A 16 16.10 49.29 -35.71
N MET A 17 16.06 48.53 -34.64
CA MET A 17 14.93 48.50 -33.72
C MET A 17 15.36 48.36 -32.27
N LEU A 18 14.47 48.76 -31.35
CA LEU A 18 14.58 48.50 -29.93
C LEU A 18 13.51 47.47 -29.51
N VAL A 19 13.93 46.49 -28.78
CA VAL A 19 13.04 45.46 -28.27
C VAL A 19 13.16 45.43 -26.75
N ARG A 20 12.01 45.38 -26.07
CA ARG A 20 11.94 45.27 -24.62
C ARG A 20 11.02 44.09 -24.24
N GLU A 21 11.52 43.16 -23.43
CA GLU A 21 10.77 41.98 -23.03
C GLU A 21 10.15 41.23 -24.23
N GLY A 22 10.86 41.16 -25.34
CA GLY A 22 10.40 40.52 -26.57
C GLY A 22 9.48 41.37 -27.47
N ASN A 23 9.02 42.53 -27.01
CA ASN A 23 8.17 43.46 -27.78
C ASN A 23 8.96 44.63 -28.38
N ILE A 24 8.60 44.99 -29.59
CA ILE A 24 9.22 46.09 -30.31
C ILE A 24 8.76 47.42 -29.70
N THR A 25 9.72 48.24 -29.25
CA THR A 25 9.42 49.53 -28.63
C THR A 25 9.80 50.73 -29.50
N PHE A 26 10.56 50.47 -30.56
CA PHE A 26 10.95 51.44 -31.56
C PHE A 26 11.46 50.74 -32.82
N CYS A 27 11.17 51.31 -34.02
CA CYS A 27 11.75 50.92 -35.30
C CYS A 27 12.17 52.19 -36.04
N ASN A 28 13.40 52.21 -36.60
CA ASN A 28 13.88 53.38 -37.32
C ASN A 28 13.25 53.49 -38.73
N LYS A 29 13.42 54.63 -39.38
CA LYS A 29 12.86 54.89 -40.73
C LYS A 29 13.26 53.86 -41.77
N ALA A 30 14.51 53.40 -41.75
CA ALA A 30 14.99 52.36 -42.66
C ALA A 30 14.25 51.05 -42.42
N GLY A 31 14.01 50.69 -41.14
CA GLY A 31 13.26 49.50 -40.76
C GLY A 31 11.78 49.58 -41.17
N LEU A 32 11.13 50.72 -41.01
CA LEU A 32 9.74 50.90 -41.44
C LEU A 32 9.60 50.76 -42.96
N VAL A 33 10.53 51.32 -43.73
CA VAL A 33 10.54 51.17 -45.19
C VAL A 33 10.73 49.71 -45.59
N LEU A 34 11.63 48.99 -44.96
CA LEU A 34 11.89 47.60 -45.25
C LEU A 34 10.68 46.70 -44.88
N LEU A 35 10.06 46.96 -43.75
CA LEU A 35 8.89 46.23 -43.28
C LEU A 35 7.57 46.68 -43.97
N LYS A 36 7.63 47.67 -44.87
CA LYS A 36 6.44 48.20 -45.55
C LYS A 36 5.38 48.70 -44.58
N ALA A 37 5.78 49.36 -43.51
CA ALA A 37 4.89 49.92 -42.50
C ALA A 37 4.72 51.42 -42.80
N GLU A 38 3.47 51.92 -42.83
CA GLU A 38 3.18 53.31 -43.06
C GLU A 38 3.38 54.18 -41.82
N ALA A 39 3.24 53.57 -40.64
CA ALA A 39 3.43 54.24 -39.36
C ALA A 39 4.12 53.33 -38.33
N ASP A 40 4.88 53.91 -37.39
CA ASP A 40 5.53 53.26 -36.28
C ASP A 40 4.54 52.46 -35.42
N SER A 41 3.29 52.95 -35.31
CA SER A 41 2.22 52.29 -34.55
C SER A 41 1.79 50.91 -35.06
N GLU A 42 2.16 50.55 -36.30
CA GLU A 42 1.82 49.25 -36.88
C GLU A 42 2.74 48.11 -36.38
N ILE A 43 3.95 48.49 -35.92
CA ILE A 43 5.00 47.54 -35.54
C ILE A 43 5.31 47.63 -34.05
N VAL A 44 5.23 48.84 -33.48
CA VAL A 44 5.54 49.10 -32.08
C VAL A 44 4.45 48.50 -31.17
N ASN A 45 4.89 47.85 -30.08
CA ASN A 45 4.16 47.05 -29.11
C ASN A 45 3.76 45.66 -29.59
N GLY A 46 4.12 45.27 -30.82
CA GLY A 46 4.00 43.89 -31.29
C GLY A 46 5.19 43.03 -30.84
N PRO A 47 5.00 41.71 -30.65
CA PRO A 47 6.10 40.83 -30.33
C PRO A 47 7.00 40.59 -31.53
N LEU A 48 8.33 40.75 -31.36
CA LEU A 48 9.32 40.57 -32.42
C LEU A 48 9.20 39.20 -33.12
N VAL A 49 8.84 38.16 -32.38
CA VAL A 49 8.72 36.79 -32.90
C VAL A 49 7.66 36.64 -34.00
N GLU A 50 6.69 37.53 -34.06
CA GLU A 50 5.67 37.55 -35.14
C GLU A 50 6.23 37.97 -36.49
N LEU A 51 7.27 38.80 -36.48
CA LEU A 51 7.98 39.19 -37.71
C LEU A 51 8.92 38.12 -38.21
N VAL A 52 9.28 37.15 -37.35
CA VAL A 52 10.20 36.07 -37.68
C VAL A 52 9.45 34.97 -38.47
N HIS A 53 10.05 34.51 -39.57
CA HIS A 53 9.53 33.44 -40.38
C HIS A 53 9.35 32.17 -39.52
N GLU A 54 8.25 31.43 -39.68
CA GLU A 54 7.86 30.30 -38.82
C GLU A 54 8.95 29.26 -38.60
N GLN A 55 9.69 28.92 -39.65
CA GLN A 55 10.79 27.95 -39.58
C GLN A 55 11.97 28.39 -38.70
N TYR A 56 12.09 29.70 -38.41
CA TYR A 56 13.20 30.24 -37.62
C TYR A 56 12.80 30.61 -36.19
N ARG A 57 11.54 30.45 -35.79
CA ARG A 57 11.04 30.89 -34.47
C ARG A 57 11.70 30.15 -33.34
N ASP A 58 11.86 28.82 -33.45
CA ASP A 58 12.48 28.00 -32.41
C ASP A 58 13.97 28.36 -32.24
N VAL A 59 14.70 28.46 -33.36
CA VAL A 59 16.09 28.88 -33.39
C VAL A 59 16.27 30.31 -32.85
N PHE A 60 15.36 31.17 -33.19
CA PHE A 60 15.35 32.54 -32.68
C PHE A 60 15.14 32.59 -31.16
N ALA A 61 14.28 31.74 -30.61
CA ALA A 61 14.07 31.64 -29.16
C ALA A 61 15.35 31.21 -28.42
N GLU A 62 16.12 30.26 -28.97
CA GLU A 62 17.40 29.87 -28.43
C GLU A 62 18.44 30.99 -28.48
N ILE A 63 18.58 31.64 -29.64
CA ILE A 63 19.48 32.76 -29.84
C ILE A 63 19.13 33.92 -28.88
N TRP A 64 17.85 34.16 -28.68
CA TRP A 64 17.37 35.21 -27.76
C TRP A 64 17.78 34.94 -26.31
N GLN A 65 17.69 33.71 -25.87
CA GLN A 65 18.16 33.28 -24.53
C GLN A 65 19.68 33.42 -24.41
N GLU A 66 20.41 33.10 -25.47
CA GLU A 66 21.87 33.25 -25.49
C GLU A 66 22.31 34.71 -25.47
N LEU A 67 21.63 35.57 -26.21
CA LEU A 67 21.83 37.02 -26.22
C LEU A 67 21.69 37.64 -24.83
N LEU A 68 20.62 37.26 -24.11
CA LEU A 68 20.39 37.76 -22.75
C LEU A 68 21.48 37.33 -21.77
N LYS A 69 22.17 36.21 -22.05
CA LYS A 69 23.29 35.71 -21.23
C LYS A 69 24.64 36.36 -21.61
N LYS A 70 24.91 36.52 -22.90
CA LYS A 70 26.22 36.92 -23.41
C LYS A 70 26.35 38.43 -23.66
N GLY A 71 25.23 39.16 -23.74
CA GLY A 71 25.16 40.59 -23.95
C GLY A 71 25.18 41.01 -25.42
N THR A 72 25.92 40.29 -26.29
CA THR A 72 25.98 40.62 -27.73
C THR A 72 26.00 39.33 -28.56
N THR A 73 25.36 39.38 -29.75
CA THR A 73 25.43 38.27 -30.70
C THR A 73 25.16 38.75 -32.14
N ARG A 74 25.61 37.97 -33.13
CA ARG A 74 25.29 38.16 -34.54
C ARG A 74 24.60 36.94 -35.10
N PHE A 75 23.52 37.16 -35.85
CA PHE A 75 22.78 36.03 -36.43
C PHE A 75 21.99 36.44 -37.66
N PRO A 76 21.88 35.63 -38.69
CA PRO A 76 20.96 35.83 -39.79
C PRO A 76 19.56 35.52 -39.38
N LEU A 77 18.60 36.31 -39.81
CA LEU A 77 17.19 36.09 -39.54
C LEU A 77 16.36 36.45 -40.75
N LYS A 78 15.36 35.62 -41.03
CA LYS A 78 14.39 35.88 -42.08
C LYS A 78 13.15 36.51 -41.47
N ILE A 79 12.90 37.77 -41.80
CA ILE A 79 11.76 38.53 -41.28
C ILE A 79 10.75 38.81 -42.38
N LYS A 80 9.47 38.89 -41.99
CA LYS A 80 8.34 39.12 -42.85
C LYS A 80 7.95 40.59 -42.83
N SER A 81 7.80 41.19 -43.99
CA SER A 81 7.22 42.54 -44.14
C SER A 81 5.69 42.48 -44.25
N ASN A 82 5.02 43.62 -44.08
CA ASN A 82 3.54 43.73 -44.10
C ASN A 82 2.91 43.32 -45.42
N ASP A 83 3.65 43.42 -46.55
CA ASP A 83 3.23 42.94 -47.86
C ASP A 83 3.40 41.42 -48.06
N GLY A 84 3.89 40.71 -47.04
CA GLY A 84 4.08 39.30 -47.05
C GLY A 84 5.42 38.81 -47.61
N MET A 85 6.28 39.73 -48.06
CA MET A 85 7.62 39.38 -48.52
C MET A 85 8.55 39.04 -47.35
N PHE A 86 9.60 38.30 -47.65
CA PHE A 86 10.59 37.89 -46.65
C PHE A 86 11.96 38.49 -46.98
N HIS A 87 12.58 39.11 -45.98
CA HIS A 87 13.89 39.71 -46.06
C HIS A 87 14.89 38.94 -45.21
N GLU A 88 16.08 38.66 -45.79
CA GLU A 88 17.19 38.01 -45.06
C GLU A 88 18.11 39.07 -44.50
N ILE A 89 18.08 39.23 -43.21
CA ILE A 89 18.84 40.29 -42.51
C ILE A 89 19.88 39.68 -41.61
N MET A 90 21.11 40.11 -41.72
CA MET A 90 22.16 39.82 -40.73
C MET A 90 22.01 40.80 -39.57
N PHE A 91 21.46 40.35 -38.47
CA PHE A 91 21.33 41.15 -37.28
C PHE A 91 22.58 41.14 -36.42
N HIS A 92 22.83 42.29 -35.84
CA HIS A 92 23.70 42.44 -34.70
C HIS A 92 22.82 42.90 -33.52
N ALA A 93 22.81 42.09 -32.47
CA ALA A 93 22.03 42.35 -31.28
C ALA A 93 22.95 42.74 -30.12
N ASP A 94 22.58 43.78 -29.40
CA ASP A 94 23.31 44.29 -28.24
C ASP A 94 22.33 44.48 -27.05
N CYS A 95 22.65 43.86 -25.92
CA CYS A 95 21.92 43.98 -24.65
C CYS A 95 22.85 44.57 -23.59
N SER A 96 23.55 45.65 -23.90
CA SER A 96 24.50 46.26 -22.97
C SER A 96 23.81 47.03 -21.84
N LEU A 97 24.48 47.06 -20.68
CA LEU A 97 23.99 47.67 -19.43
C LEU A 97 23.70 49.17 -19.47
N GLU A 98 24.14 49.89 -20.52
CA GLU A 98 23.97 51.31 -20.66
C GLU A 98 22.54 51.74 -21.06
N VAL A 99 21.74 50.81 -21.61
CA VAL A 99 20.36 51.07 -22.09
C VAL A 99 19.29 50.52 -21.12
N GLY A 100 19.68 49.79 -20.09
CA GLY A 100 18.81 49.13 -19.12
C GLY A 100 18.72 47.60 -19.37
N LYS A 101 18.72 46.83 -18.31
CA LYS A 101 18.83 45.34 -18.34
C LYS A 101 17.80 44.60 -19.22
N ASP A 102 16.76 45.28 -19.69
CA ASP A 102 15.62 44.64 -20.38
C ASP A 102 15.44 45.17 -21.81
N VAL A 103 16.41 45.92 -22.36
CA VAL A 103 16.30 46.52 -23.70
C VAL A 103 17.40 45.98 -24.62
N VAL A 104 16.99 45.41 -25.73
CA VAL A 104 17.89 44.92 -26.80
C VAL A 104 17.84 45.88 -27.98
N ILE A 105 19.01 46.27 -28.44
CA ILE A 105 19.19 47.02 -29.71
C ILE A 105 19.45 45.97 -30.78
N LEU A 106 18.63 45.95 -31.81
CA LEU A 106 18.84 45.18 -33.03
C LEU A 106 19.14 46.13 -34.18
N TYR A 107 20.24 45.91 -34.86
CA TYR A 107 20.51 46.59 -36.13
C TYR A 107 21.01 45.53 -37.14
N GLY A 108 20.66 45.74 -38.42
CA GLY A 108 20.94 44.74 -39.42
C GLY A 108 20.92 45.28 -40.83
N LYS A 109 21.60 44.57 -41.71
CA LYS A 109 21.68 44.90 -43.12
C LYS A 109 20.95 43.85 -43.96
N ASP A 110 20.10 44.35 -44.88
CA ASP A 110 19.40 43.49 -45.83
C ASP A 110 20.33 43.07 -46.97
N PHE A 111 20.39 41.76 -47.22
CA PHE A 111 21.18 41.15 -48.28
C PHE A 111 20.31 40.60 -49.42
N SER A 112 18.98 40.79 -49.38
CA SER A 112 18.05 40.23 -50.35
C SER A 112 18.19 40.82 -51.77
N SER A 113 18.96 41.92 -51.97
CA SER A 113 19.03 42.68 -53.20
C SER A 113 20.40 42.71 -53.91
N ILE A 114 21.26 41.72 -53.66
CA ILE A 114 22.52 41.64 -54.40
C ILE A 114 22.34 40.69 -55.59
N GLU A 115 21.70 41.18 -56.66
CA GLU A 115 21.85 40.63 -58.00
C GLU A 115 23.19 41.08 -58.58
N LEU A 116 24.10 40.13 -58.85
CA LEU A 116 25.30 40.34 -59.62
C LEU A 116 24.93 40.56 -61.11
N ASP A 117 24.84 41.79 -61.50
CA ASP A 117 24.71 42.16 -62.90
C ASP A 117 26.11 42.04 -63.55
N ALA A 118 26.33 40.89 -64.25
CA ALA A 118 27.59 40.61 -64.90
C ALA A 118 27.63 41.18 -66.31
N THR A 119 27.83 42.49 -66.43
CA THR A 119 28.24 43.06 -67.70
C THR A 119 29.47 43.97 -67.42
N VAL A 120 30.61 43.34 -67.32
CA VAL A 120 31.89 44.10 -67.27
C VAL A 120 32.50 44.13 -68.66
N GLN A 121 32.34 45.30 -69.35
CA GLN A 121 33.16 45.61 -70.49
C GLN A 121 34.62 45.79 -70.01
N MET A 122 35.46 44.81 -70.34
CA MET A 122 36.89 44.86 -70.02
C MET A 122 37.60 45.98 -70.83
N GLY A 123 38.08 46.96 -70.13
CA GLY A 123 38.96 47.97 -70.70
C GLY A 123 39.55 48.93 -69.68
N ASN A 124 40.23 48.48 -68.66
CA ASN A 124 41.13 49.27 -67.85
C ASN A 124 41.93 48.48 -66.83
N ALA A 125 43.12 48.96 -66.45
CA ALA A 125 44.06 48.34 -65.49
C ALA A 125 43.45 48.02 -64.11
N LEU A 126 42.29 48.50 -63.75
CA LEU A 126 41.55 48.19 -62.52
C LEU A 126 40.92 46.82 -62.53
N SER A 127 40.43 46.34 -63.68
CA SER A 127 39.85 45.02 -63.88
C SER A 127 40.84 43.91 -63.68
N ARG A 128 42.10 44.10 -64.08
CA ARG A 128 43.20 43.12 -63.84
C ARG A 128 43.53 42.99 -62.38
N ARG A 129 43.42 44.05 -61.55
CA ARG A 129 43.70 43.98 -60.10
C ARG A 129 42.61 43.23 -59.34
N VAL A 130 41.36 43.38 -59.70
CA VAL A 130 40.22 42.69 -59.05
C VAL A 130 40.23 41.21 -59.35
N LEU A 131 40.57 40.82 -60.58
CA LEU A 131 40.68 39.40 -60.96
C LEU A 131 41.89 38.72 -60.28
N ASN A 132 42.96 39.50 -60.01
CA ASN A 132 44.17 38.95 -59.36
C ASN A 132 44.02 38.79 -57.84
N ASP A 133 43.36 39.70 -57.15
CA ASP A 133 43.44 39.79 -55.67
C ASP A 133 42.23 39.13 -54.93
N VAL A 134 41.11 38.86 -55.63
CA VAL A 134 39.86 38.47 -54.97
C VAL A 134 39.35 37.06 -55.31
N SER A 135 39.81 36.45 -56.43
CA SER A 135 39.31 35.12 -56.81
C SER A 135 40.00 34.01 -56.04
N LEU A 136 39.20 33.24 -55.27
CA LEU A 136 39.61 32.00 -54.59
C LEU A 136 39.73 30.82 -55.56
N SER A 137 39.38 30.99 -56.84
CA SER A 137 39.44 30.02 -57.90
C SER A 137 40.68 30.22 -58.77
N LEU A 138 41.23 29.15 -59.30
CA LEU A 138 42.19 29.22 -60.40
C LEU A 138 41.48 29.84 -61.59
N LEU A 139 42.03 30.92 -62.12
CA LEU A 139 41.56 31.53 -63.38
C LEU A 139 42.70 31.53 -64.37
N CYS A 140 42.50 30.97 -65.53
CA CYS A 140 43.47 31.03 -66.63
C CYS A 140 42.80 31.33 -67.97
N ILE A 141 43.52 31.99 -68.83
CA ILE A 141 43.13 32.23 -70.21
C ILE A 141 43.99 31.36 -71.12
N CYS A 142 43.33 30.62 -71.96
CA CYS A 142 43.98 29.73 -72.95
C CYS A 142 43.68 30.25 -74.36
N ASP A 143 44.70 30.32 -75.16
CA ASP A 143 44.59 30.59 -76.58
C ASP A 143 45.13 29.36 -77.39
N PRO A 144 45.07 29.33 -78.71
CA PRO A 144 45.54 28.19 -79.52
C PRO A 144 47.00 27.82 -79.30
N GLU A 145 47.84 28.75 -78.76
CA GLU A 145 49.28 28.50 -78.51
C GLU A 145 49.50 27.93 -77.09
N GLY A 146 48.57 28.10 -76.15
CA GLY A 146 48.64 27.57 -74.81
C GLY A 146 48.02 28.53 -73.77
N ILE A 147 48.40 28.40 -72.50
CA ILE A 147 47.98 29.31 -71.40
C ILE A 147 48.66 30.64 -71.58
N SER A 148 47.88 31.66 -71.82
CA SER A 148 48.36 33.03 -72.04
C SER A 148 48.21 33.94 -70.79
N TYR A 149 47.46 33.50 -69.77
CA TYR A 149 47.32 34.17 -68.48
C TYR A 149 46.90 33.19 -67.40
N ILE A 150 47.40 33.39 -66.21
CA ILE A 150 46.96 32.69 -65.02
C ILE A 150 46.97 33.66 -63.80
N ASN A 151 45.98 33.57 -62.92
CA ASN A 151 45.93 34.38 -61.72
C ASN A 151 46.84 33.84 -60.60
N PRO A 152 47.20 34.65 -59.57
CA PRO A 152 48.05 34.23 -58.46
C PRO A 152 47.48 33.01 -57.68
N THR A 153 46.18 32.85 -57.58
CA THR A 153 45.54 31.68 -56.97
C THR A 153 45.78 30.42 -57.79
N GLY A 154 45.73 30.51 -59.12
CA GLY A 154 46.05 29.43 -60.01
C GLY A 154 47.51 28.98 -59.92
N LEU A 155 48.43 29.94 -59.83
CA LEU A 155 49.85 29.62 -59.59
C LEU A 155 50.06 28.82 -58.31
N LYS A 156 49.45 29.27 -57.20
CA LYS A 156 49.55 28.59 -55.93
C LYS A 156 48.93 27.19 -55.96
N LEU A 157 47.74 27.04 -56.54
CA LEU A 157 47.06 25.76 -56.66
C LEU A 157 47.84 24.77 -57.54
N LEU A 158 48.49 25.25 -58.58
CA LEU A 158 49.31 24.40 -59.47
C LEU A 158 50.78 24.29 -59.03
N GLU A 159 51.11 24.85 -57.86
CA GLU A 159 52.43 24.78 -57.26
C GLU A 159 53.53 25.41 -58.16
N ALA A 160 53.17 26.48 -58.92
CA ALA A 160 54.12 27.20 -59.71
C ALA A 160 54.74 28.37 -58.93
N GLU A 161 56.06 28.54 -58.99
CA GLU A 161 56.73 29.68 -58.33
C GLU A 161 56.70 30.94 -59.18
N GLN A 162 56.65 30.81 -60.51
CA GLN A 162 56.60 31.91 -61.47
C GLN A 162 55.61 31.65 -62.60
N GLU A 163 55.04 32.69 -63.16
CA GLU A 163 54.09 32.58 -64.30
C GLU A 163 54.71 31.88 -65.52
N ASP A 164 55.99 32.15 -65.78
CA ASP A 164 56.74 31.58 -66.93
C ASP A 164 56.76 30.02 -66.95
N GLU A 165 56.51 29.38 -65.78
CA GLU A 165 56.43 27.91 -65.69
C GLU A 165 55.19 27.33 -66.26
N ILE A 166 54.14 28.12 -66.35
CA ILE A 166 52.81 27.71 -66.82
C ILE A 166 52.42 28.33 -68.13
N LEU A 167 52.93 29.54 -68.42
CA LEU A 167 52.64 30.22 -69.66
C LEU A 167 53.17 29.43 -70.89
N GLY A 168 52.33 29.28 -71.89
CA GLY A 168 52.61 28.48 -73.08
C GLY A 168 52.35 26.98 -72.93
N LEU A 169 52.13 26.44 -71.73
CA LEU A 169 51.70 25.07 -71.55
C LEU A 169 50.25 24.87 -72.09
N ARG A 170 49.98 23.74 -72.70
CA ARG A 170 48.63 23.36 -73.03
C ARG A 170 47.92 22.95 -71.75
N PHE A 171 46.75 23.50 -71.43
CA PHE A 171 45.98 23.20 -70.21
C PHE A 171 45.74 21.69 -70.00
N ALA A 172 45.56 20.93 -71.06
CA ALA A 172 45.44 19.44 -71.04
C ALA A 172 46.64 18.72 -70.39
N GLN A 173 47.83 19.37 -70.25
CA GLN A 173 48.99 18.79 -69.58
C GLN A 173 48.85 18.84 -68.06
N LEU A 174 48.06 19.80 -67.52
CA LEU A 174 47.74 19.94 -66.11
C LEU A 174 46.55 19.10 -65.67
N VAL A 175 45.88 18.42 -66.60
CA VAL A 175 44.73 17.56 -66.30
C VAL A 175 45.21 16.12 -66.04
N HIS A 176 44.64 15.53 -64.98
CA HIS A 176 44.95 14.13 -64.64
C HIS A 176 44.71 13.19 -65.82
N PRO A 177 45.51 12.11 -66.00
CA PRO A 177 45.41 11.19 -67.12
C PRO A 177 43.98 10.64 -67.37
N ASP A 178 43.22 10.39 -66.27
CA ASP A 178 41.84 9.84 -66.32
C ASP A 178 40.87 10.79 -67.05
N TYR A 179 41.18 12.07 -67.06
CA TYR A 179 40.30 13.10 -67.64
C TYR A 179 40.86 13.68 -68.96
N LYS A 180 42.06 13.28 -69.38
CA LYS A 180 42.71 13.78 -70.64
C LYS A 180 41.89 13.51 -71.87
N SER A 181 41.04 12.48 -71.89
CA SER A 181 40.17 12.17 -73.02
C SER A 181 39.09 13.28 -73.25
N ILE A 182 38.67 13.97 -72.19
CA ILE A 182 37.69 15.05 -72.22
C ILE A 182 38.27 16.29 -72.94
N PHE A 183 39.59 16.50 -72.80
CA PHE A 183 40.30 17.65 -73.38
C PHE A 183 40.94 17.39 -74.78
N LYS A 184 40.79 16.17 -75.34
CA LYS A 184 41.31 15.82 -76.65
C LYS A 184 40.54 16.45 -77.82
N ASN A 185 39.28 16.77 -77.60
CA ASN A 185 38.38 17.34 -78.60
C ASN A 185 37.90 18.71 -78.14
N GLU A 186 38.80 19.72 -78.27
CA GLU A 186 38.54 21.15 -78.23
C GLU A 186 37.80 21.69 -77.00
N LEU A 187 38.36 22.66 -76.31
CA LEU A 187 37.80 23.47 -75.25
C LEU A 187 36.44 24.09 -75.66
N ASP A 188 36.12 24.11 -76.97
CA ASP A 188 34.88 24.56 -77.52
C ASP A 188 33.65 23.79 -76.99
N VAL A 189 33.77 22.46 -76.86
CA VAL A 189 32.66 21.61 -76.37
C VAL A 189 32.45 21.86 -74.86
N LEU A 190 33.52 22.05 -74.13
CA LEU A 190 33.43 22.34 -72.68
C LEU A 190 32.94 23.75 -72.40
N ALA A 191 33.09 24.68 -73.34
CA ALA A 191 32.55 26.03 -73.22
C ALA A 191 31.03 26.13 -73.45
N GLU A 192 30.40 25.08 -73.98
CA GLU A 192 28.94 24.97 -74.13
C GLU A 192 28.25 24.35 -72.89
N GLU A 193 29.02 23.72 -71.97
CA GLU A 193 28.52 23.14 -70.73
C GLU A 193 28.17 24.25 -69.73
N VAL A 194 26.93 24.25 -69.20
CA VAL A 194 26.46 25.27 -68.24
C VAL A 194 26.92 24.96 -66.81
N GLU A 195 27.03 23.67 -66.49
CA GLU A 195 27.46 23.22 -65.14
C GLU A 195 28.96 23.05 -65.04
N PRO A 196 29.59 23.42 -63.88
CA PRO A 196 31.00 23.14 -63.68
C PRO A 196 31.31 21.64 -63.72
N LEU A 197 32.39 21.27 -64.38
CA LEU A 197 32.78 19.87 -64.55
C LEU A 197 33.74 19.49 -63.41
N PRO A 198 33.40 18.44 -62.60
CA PRO A 198 34.34 17.93 -61.60
C PRO A 198 35.45 17.15 -62.26
N LEU A 199 36.68 17.54 -62.01
CA LEU A 199 37.87 16.86 -62.59
C LEU A 199 39.08 16.96 -61.63
N LYS A 200 40.12 16.24 -61.98
CA LYS A 200 41.40 16.34 -61.28
C LYS A 200 42.44 17.09 -62.13
N LEU A 201 43.05 18.07 -61.50
CA LEU A 201 44.26 18.71 -62.01
C LEU A 201 45.49 18.11 -61.32
N ILE A 202 46.63 18.19 -62.00
CA ILE A 202 47.93 17.80 -61.44
C ILE A 202 48.78 19.07 -61.42
N GLY A 203 49.22 19.43 -60.22
CA GLY A 203 50.17 20.50 -59.99
C GLY A 203 51.55 20.16 -60.61
N LEU A 204 52.41 21.15 -60.79
CA LEU A 204 53.75 20.95 -61.42
C LEU A 204 54.65 19.95 -60.63
N HIS A 205 54.42 19.83 -59.32
CA HIS A 205 55.13 18.88 -58.46
C HIS A 205 54.40 17.51 -58.28
N GLY A 206 53.30 17.33 -59.03
CA GLY A 206 52.54 16.05 -59.06
C GLY A 206 51.42 15.93 -58.04
N THR A 207 51.08 16.98 -57.33
CA THR A 207 49.96 17.03 -56.40
C THR A 207 48.61 16.99 -57.13
N GLU A 208 47.79 16.05 -56.74
CA GLU A 208 46.41 15.91 -57.30
C GLU A 208 45.47 16.92 -56.62
N LEU A 209 44.84 17.76 -57.41
CA LEU A 209 43.79 18.71 -56.99
C LEU A 209 42.46 18.30 -57.55
N ARG A 210 41.45 18.13 -56.72
CA ARG A 210 40.06 17.92 -57.15
C ARG A 210 39.39 19.25 -57.36
N VAL A 211 39.03 19.58 -58.57
CA VAL A 211 38.46 20.89 -58.90
C VAL A 211 37.11 20.76 -59.60
N GLU A 212 36.23 21.72 -59.38
CA GLU A 212 35.12 22.01 -60.28
C GLU A 212 35.58 23.08 -61.27
N MET A 213 35.54 22.70 -62.54
CA MET A 213 36.05 23.57 -63.61
C MET A 213 34.93 24.02 -64.53
N LYS A 214 34.89 25.32 -64.82
CA LYS A 214 34.04 25.96 -65.81
C LYS A 214 34.88 26.52 -66.92
N VAL A 215 34.48 26.27 -68.16
CA VAL A 215 35.13 26.85 -69.37
C VAL A 215 34.17 27.83 -70.01
N SER A 216 34.63 29.00 -70.41
CA SER A 216 33.86 30.02 -71.08
C SER A 216 34.61 30.59 -72.27
N ARG A 217 33.97 30.84 -73.40
CA ARG A 217 34.60 31.47 -74.56
C ARG A 217 34.95 32.91 -74.23
N PHE A 218 36.13 33.32 -74.58
CA PHE A 218 36.63 34.68 -74.37
C PHE A 218 37.14 35.26 -75.68
N ARG A 219 36.73 36.47 -75.98
CA ARG A 219 37.17 37.16 -77.18
C ARG A 219 37.78 38.49 -76.78
N HIS A 220 39.03 38.75 -77.14
CA HIS A 220 39.70 40.02 -76.87
C HIS A 220 40.44 40.50 -78.15
N GLY A 221 39.92 41.56 -78.76
CA GLY A 221 40.45 42.05 -80.04
C GLY A 221 40.24 41.09 -81.19
N CYS A 222 41.33 40.66 -81.83
CA CYS A 222 41.34 39.76 -82.97
C CYS A 222 41.68 38.29 -82.55
N ARG A 223 41.84 37.97 -81.26
CA ARG A 223 42.15 36.60 -80.76
C ARG A 223 40.98 36.01 -80.03
N ASP A 224 40.60 34.81 -80.41
CA ASP A 224 39.64 33.99 -79.73
C ASP A 224 40.39 33.09 -78.71
N GLY A 225 39.87 32.98 -77.50
CA GLY A 225 40.45 32.14 -76.44
C GLY A 225 39.38 31.63 -75.50
N PHE A 226 39.81 30.90 -74.43
CA PHE A 226 38.95 30.34 -73.39
C PHE A 226 39.39 30.83 -72.04
N LEU A 227 38.42 31.26 -71.23
CA LEU A 227 38.58 31.49 -69.80
C LEU A 227 38.21 30.21 -69.09
N LEU A 228 39.16 29.69 -68.30
CA LEU A 228 38.95 28.56 -67.43
C LEU A 228 38.94 29.00 -65.99
N GLU A 229 37.91 28.67 -65.26
CA GLU A 229 37.79 28.85 -63.83
C GLU A 229 37.75 27.46 -63.18
N ALA A 230 38.68 27.20 -62.24
CA ALA A 230 38.71 25.97 -61.52
C ALA A 230 38.76 26.23 -60.00
N ARG A 231 37.75 25.71 -59.31
CA ARG A 231 37.63 25.84 -57.87
C ARG A 231 38.10 24.56 -57.21
N ASP A 232 39.02 24.67 -56.26
CA ASP A 232 39.44 23.51 -55.47
C ASP A 232 38.33 23.10 -54.50
N ILE A 233 37.93 21.83 -54.64
CA ILE A 233 36.91 21.19 -53.82
C ILE A 233 37.47 20.04 -52.99
N THR A 234 38.78 19.90 -52.91
CA THR A 234 39.44 18.79 -52.22
C THR A 234 39.07 18.73 -50.75
N GLU A 235 39.16 19.86 -50.05
CA GLU A 235 38.80 19.95 -48.63
C GLU A 235 37.30 19.71 -48.41
N LEU A 236 36.45 20.22 -49.31
CA LEU A 236 35.00 20.06 -49.24
C LEU A 236 34.61 18.57 -49.34
N LEU A 237 35.21 17.84 -50.27
CA LEU A 237 34.94 16.39 -50.44
C LEU A 237 35.45 15.61 -49.26
N LEU A 238 36.63 15.91 -48.72
CA LEU A 238 37.14 15.24 -47.51
C LEU A 238 36.21 15.45 -46.30
N ARG A 239 35.76 16.68 -46.12
CA ARG A 239 34.79 16.99 -45.03
C ARG A 239 33.48 16.21 -45.22
N GLN A 240 33.00 16.13 -46.46
CA GLN A 240 31.76 15.42 -46.77
C GLN A 240 31.91 13.90 -46.46
N GLU A 241 33.02 13.30 -46.83
CA GLU A 241 33.34 11.89 -46.52
C GLU A 241 33.39 11.65 -45.00
N GLU A 242 34.02 12.58 -44.26
CA GLU A 242 34.10 12.49 -42.80
C GLU A 242 32.72 12.62 -42.14
N LEU A 243 31.87 13.56 -42.60
CA LEU A 243 30.52 13.74 -42.12
C LEU A 243 29.68 12.49 -42.35
N LEU A 244 29.76 11.88 -43.52
CA LEU A 244 29.06 10.61 -43.83
C LEU A 244 29.49 9.48 -42.89
N ARG A 245 30.80 9.40 -42.61
CA ARG A 245 31.35 8.42 -41.66
C ARG A 245 30.81 8.64 -40.26
N ILE A 246 30.84 9.89 -39.77
CA ILE A 246 30.33 10.25 -38.44
C ILE A 246 28.84 9.96 -38.37
N GLN A 247 28.06 10.32 -39.40
CA GLN A 247 26.61 10.04 -39.45
C GLN A 247 26.32 8.53 -39.37
N GLY A 248 27.09 7.70 -40.03
CA GLY A 248 26.94 6.24 -39.98
C GLY A 248 27.26 5.66 -38.59
N VAL A 249 28.25 6.22 -37.89
CA VAL A 249 28.59 5.81 -36.52
C VAL A 249 27.47 6.26 -35.54
N LEU A 250 27.04 7.51 -35.68
CA LEU A 250 26.00 8.07 -34.82
C LEU A 250 24.67 7.32 -34.96
N LYS A 251 24.27 6.99 -36.21
CA LYS A 251 23.07 6.24 -36.48
C LYS A 251 23.07 4.86 -35.78
N ARG A 252 24.20 4.13 -35.88
CA ARG A 252 24.34 2.85 -35.17
C ARG A 252 24.22 3.02 -33.66
N LYS A 253 24.87 4.03 -33.10
CA LYS A 253 24.82 4.28 -31.66
C LYS A 253 23.42 4.64 -31.16
N VAL A 254 22.65 5.41 -31.96
CA VAL A 254 21.26 5.72 -31.68
C VAL A 254 20.38 4.47 -31.75
N GLU A 255 20.60 3.61 -32.75
CA GLU A 255 19.86 2.33 -32.87
C GLU A 255 20.14 1.41 -31.67
N GLU A 256 21.39 1.27 -31.25
CA GLU A 256 21.81 0.50 -30.06
C GLU A 256 21.16 1.06 -28.79
N GLN A 257 21.27 2.36 -28.56
CA GLN A 257 20.68 3.01 -27.38
C GLN A 257 19.15 2.91 -27.37
N THR A 258 18.52 3.01 -28.53
CA THR A 258 17.05 2.87 -28.63
C THR A 258 16.63 1.45 -28.28
N GLN A 259 17.39 0.45 -28.69
CA GLN A 259 17.13 -0.95 -28.38
C GLN A 259 17.33 -1.23 -26.89
N GLU A 260 18.41 -0.74 -26.29
CA GLU A 260 18.68 -0.86 -24.85
C GLU A 260 17.56 -0.18 -24.03
N LEU A 261 17.20 1.04 -24.38
CA LEU A 261 16.15 1.78 -23.69
C LEU A 261 14.78 1.08 -23.80
N SER A 262 14.48 0.51 -24.97
CA SER A 262 13.24 -0.28 -25.15
C SER A 262 13.22 -1.51 -24.25
N GLN A 263 14.34 -2.22 -24.09
CA GLN A 263 14.44 -3.36 -23.18
C GLN A 263 14.28 -2.94 -21.73
N GLU A 264 14.90 -1.82 -21.35
CA GLU A 264 14.80 -1.28 -19.99
C GLU A 264 13.35 -0.86 -19.65
N ILE A 265 12.67 -0.18 -20.59
CA ILE A 265 11.26 0.19 -20.43
C ILE A 265 10.37 -1.05 -20.25
N HIS A 266 10.56 -2.10 -21.08
CA HIS A 266 9.78 -3.33 -20.94
C HIS A 266 10.05 -4.04 -19.61
N ALA A 267 11.32 -4.09 -19.17
CA ALA A 267 11.67 -4.67 -17.87
C ALA A 267 11.05 -3.87 -16.72
N ARG A 268 11.04 -2.55 -16.83
CA ARG A 268 10.45 -1.66 -15.82
C ARG A 268 8.93 -1.81 -15.74
N ILE A 269 8.24 -1.82 -16.88
CA ILE A 269 6.78 -2.06 -16.92
C ILE A 269 6.44 -3.39 -16.25
N LYS A 270 7.16 -4.47 -16.61
CA LYS A 270 6.96 -5.78 -16.01
C LYS A 270 7.24 -5.79 -14.51
N ALA A 271 8.25 -5.05 -14.06
CA ALA A 271 8.55 -4.91 -12.64
C ALA A 271 7.44 -4.11 -11.91
N GLU A 272 6.95 -3.03 -12.51
CA GLU A 272 5.85 -2.23 -11.97
C GLU A 272 4.55 -3.06 -11.86
N GLU A 273 4.18 -3.81 -12.91
CA GLU A 273 3.04 -4.74 -12.88
C GLU A 273 3.19 -5.80 -11.78
N THR A 274 4.42 -6.35 -11.61
CA THR A 274 4.70 -7.33 -10.56
C THR A 274 4.57 -6.71 -9.17
N VAL A 275 5.08 -5.50 -8.98
CA VAL A 275 4.96 -4.76 -7.71
C VAL A 275 3.50 -4.43 -7.42
N GLU A 276 2.74 -3.95 -8.40
CA GLU A 276 1.31 -3.68 -8.24
C GLU A 276 0.54 -4.96 -7.88
N HIS A 277 0.85 -6.07 -8.55
CA HIS A 277 0.26 -7.37 -8.21
C HIS A 277 0.60 -7.80 -6.77
N MET A 278 1.86 -7.62 -6.32
CA MET A 278 2.25 -7.93 -4.93
C MET A 278 1.58 -7.01 -3.91
N ILE A 279 1.32 -5.75 -4.25
CA ILE A 279 0.64 -4.80 -3.36
C ILE A 279 -0.84 -5.15 -3.18
N LEU A 280 -1.46 -5.76 -4.18
CA LEU A 280 -2.90 -5.99 -4.22
C LEU A 280 -3.30 -7.45 -3.99
N HIS A 281 -2.36 -8.40 -4.09
CA HIS A 281 -2.64 -9.83 -3.96
C HIS A 281 -1.85 -10.48 -2.83
N ASP A 282 -2.40 -11.58 -2.30
CA ASP A 282 -1.74 -12.45 -1.34
C ASP A 282 -0.80 -13.44 -2.06
N GLY A 283 0.46 -13.42 -1.72
CA GLY A 283 1.49 -14.22 -2.40
C GLY A 283 1.35 -15.74 -2.23
N LEU A 284 0.63 -16.21 -1.19
CA LEU A 284 0.45 -17.64 -0.94
C LEU A 284 -0.72 -18.22 -1.73
N THR A 285 -1.84 -17.52 -1.76
CA THR A 285 -3.11 -18.00 -2.32
C THR A 285 -3.43 -17.41 -3.70
N GLY A 286 -2.77 -16.32 -4.09
CA GLY A 286 -3.05 -15.57 -5.32
C GLY A 286 -4.35 -14.77 -5.29
N LEU A 287 -5.08 -14.79 -4.20
CA LEU A 287 -6.29 -14.00 -4.00
C LEU A 287 -5.95 -12.51 -3.84
N GLY A 288 -6.95 -11.63 -3.97
CA GLY A 288 -6.79 -10.26 -3.51
C GLY A 288 -6.41 -10.22 -2.03
N ASN A 289 -5.61 -9.22 -1.64
CA ASN A 289 -5.33 -8.97 -0.23
C ASN A 289 -6.34 -7.99 0.37
N ARG A 290 -6.17 -7.61 1.65
CA ARG A 290 -7.03 -6.66 2.37
C ARG A 290 -7.23 -5.34 1.61
N THR A 291 -6.16 -4.80 1.03
CA THR A 291 -6.20 -3.54 0.29
C THR A 291 -7.09 -3.66 -0.95
N GLN A 292 -6.91 -4.72 -1.71
CA GLN A 292 -7.71 -4.96 -2.90
C GLN A 292 -9.19 -5.24 -2.56
N PHE A 293 -9.45 -5.97 -1.46
CA PHE A 293 -10.81 -6.23 -1.00
C PHE A 293 -11.55 -4.94 -0.67
N VAL A 294 -10.91 -4.04 0.10
CA VAL A 294 -11.50 -2.75 0.47
C VAL A 294 -11.73 -1.88 -0.77
N ARG A 295 -10.75 -1.82 -1.70
CA ARG A 295 -10.91 -1.09 -2.96
C ARG A 295 -12.08 -1.60 -3.80
N HIS A 296 -12.21 -2.92 -3.92
CA HIS A 296 -13.31 -3.54 -4.65
C HIS A 296 -14.65 -3.21 -4.01
N MET A 297 -14.74 -3.38 -2.70
CA MET A 297 -15.94 -3.10 -1.91
C MET A 297 -16.36 -1.62 -2.02
N ASP A 298 -15.40 -0.67 -1.92
CA ASP A 298 -15.68 0.76 -2.09
C ASP A 298 -16.11 1.11 -3.52
N ALA A 299 -15.65 0.38 -4.51
CA ALA A 299 -16.08 0.56 -5.89
C ALA A 299 -17.52 0.07 -6.09
N GLU A 300 -17.85 -1.12 -5.57
CA GLU A 300 -19.19 -1.69 -5.68
C GLU A 300 -20.22 -0.91 -4.86
N THR A 301 -19.92 -0.55 -3.61
CA THR A 301 -20.83 0.25 -2.78
C THR A 301 -21.16 1.63 -3.39
N LYS A 302 -20.26 2.20 -4.20
CA LYS A 302 -20.50 3.44 -4.95
C LYS A 302 -21.35 3.24 -6.21
N ARG A 303 -21.35 2.03 -6.77
CA ARG A 303 -22.13 1.67 -7.97
C ARG A 303 -23.53 1.21 -7.62
N CYS A 304 -23.74 0.73 -6.38
CA CYS A 304 -25.00 0.19 -5.90
C CYS A 304 -26.12 1.21 -5.99
N GLY A 305 -27.28 0.77 -6.50
CA GLY A 305 -28.57 1.45 -6.39
C GLY A 305 -29.20 1.25 -5.02
N GLU A 306 -30.39 1.83 -4.81
CA GLU A 306 -31.11 1.74 -3.52
C GLU A 306 -31.59 0.30 -3.19
N GLU A 307 -31.70 -0.57 -4.19
CA GLU A 307 -32.19 -1.96 -4.04
C GLU A 307 -31.05 -2.99 -3.93
N ASP A 308 -29.80 -2.62 -4.22
CA ASP A 308 -28.69 -3.56 -4.22
C ASP A 308 -28.25 -3.92 -2.80
N LYS A 309 -28.20 -5.21 -2.51
CA LYS A 309 -27.81 -5.75 -1.21
C LYS A 309 -26.55 -6.61 -1.34
N TRP A 310 -25.62 -6.44 -0.41
CA TRP A 310 -24.41 -7.23 -0.34
C TRP A 310 -24.16 -7.78 1.06
N ALA A 311 -23.76 -9.02 1.16
CA ALA A 311 -23.30 -9.62 2.39
C ALA A 311 -21.78 -9.74 2.40
N VAL A 312 -21.17 -9.23 3.46
CA VAL A 312 -19.72 -9.32 3.69
C VAL A 312 -19.49 -10.36 4.79
N PHE A 313 -18.64 -11.34 4.47
CA PHE A 313 -18.25 -12.41 5.37
C PHE A 313 -16.78 -12.26 5.71
N VAL A 314 -16.44 -12.35 6.98
CA VAL A 314 -15.07 -12.55 7.42
C VAL A 314 -15.00 -13.92 8.08
N LEU A 315 -14.08 -14.74 7.61
CA LEU A 315 -13.90 -16.13 7.99
C LEU A 315 -12.50 -16.32 8.53
N ASP A 316 -12.38 -17.10 9.61
CA ASP A 316 -11.11 -17.45 10.24
C ASP A 316 -11.09 -18.95 10.51
N LEU A 317 -9.92 -19.58 10.33
CA LEU A 317 -9.75 -21.02 10.57
C LEU A 317 -9.51 -21.28 12.04
N ASP A 318 -10.41 -22.06 12.65
CA ASP A 318 -10.31 -22.38 14.05
C ASP A 318 -9.07 -23.23 14.34
N HIS A 319 -8.30 -22.84 15.37
CA HIS A 319 -7.10 -23.55 15.82
C HIS A 319 -5.98 -23.68 14.77
N PHE A 320 -5.91 -22.77 13.80
CA PHE A 320 -4.90 -22.80 12.75
C PHE A 320 -3.46 -22.73 13.29
N LYS A 321 -3.24 -21.98 14.37
CA LYS A 321 -1.94 -21.92 15.04
C LYS A 321 -1.53 -23.27 15.60
N ASP A 322 -2.44 -23.95 16.32
CA ASP A 322 -2.19 -25.27 16.91
C ASP A 322 -1.86 -26.29 15.82
N LEU A 323 -2.56 -26.18 14.67
CA LEU A 323 -2.29 -27.01 13.50
C LEU A 323 -0.88 -26.78 12.95
N ASN A 324 -0.44 -25.52 12.84
CA ASN A 324 0.92 -25.20 12.43
C ASN A 324 1.97 -25.73 13.40
N ASP A 325 1.70 -25.64 14.70
CA ASP A 325 2.60 -26.12 15.74
C ASP A 325 2.74 -27.65 15.73
N ILE A 326 1.66 -28.38 15.37
CA ILE A 326 1.65 -29.85 15.31
C ILE A 326 2.18 -30.39 13.97
N PHE A 327 1.73 -29.82 12.83
CA PHE A 327 1.97 -30.38 11.50
C PHE A 327 2.97 -29.56 10.66
N GLY A 328 3.45 -28.44 11.17
CA GLY A 328 4.38 -27.54 10.51
C GLY A 328 3.73 -26.54 9.55
N HIS A 329 4.42 -25.42 9.30
CA HIS A 329 3.94 -24.31 8.47
C HIS A 329 3.64 -24.70 7.02
N GLU A 330 4.37 -25.67 6.45
CA GLU A 330 4.13 -26.12 5.08
C GLU A 330 2.74 -26.76 4.92
N THR A 331 2.31 -27.55 5.92
CA THR A 331 0.96 -28.14 5.96
C THR A 331 -0.10 -27.07 6.13
N GLY A 332 0.15 -26.05 6.97
CA GLY A 332 -0.72 -24.89 7.11
C GLY A 332 -0.88 -24.12 5.80
N ASP A 333 0.21 -23.87 5.07
CA ASP A 333 0.18 -23.23 3.77
C ASP A 333 -0.64 -24.01 2.74
N GLN A 334 -0.53 -25.35 2.75
CA GLN A 334 -1.35 -26.21 1.89
C GLN A 334 -2.84 -26.13 2.27
N LEU A 335 -3.15 -26.09 3.57
CA LEU A 335 -4.52 -25.90 4.05
C LEU A 335 -5.09 -24.58 3.53
N LEU A 336 -4.36 -23.46 3.69
CA LEU A 336 -4.78 -22.13 3.21
C LEU A 336 -5.06 -22.11 1.70
N ARG A 337 -4.18 -22.74 0.89
CA ARG A 337 -4.41 -22.87 -0.57
C ARG A 337 -5.66 -23.72 -0.88
N ASN A 338 -5.91 -24.76 -0.12
CA ASN A 338 -7.10 -25.60 -0.30
C ASN A 338 -8.38 -24.87 0.09
N VAL A 339 -8.36 -24.15 1.21
CA VAL A 339 -9.47 -23.30 1.66
C VAL A 339 -9.78 -22.24 0.59
N ALA A 340 -8.75 -21.51 0.11
CA ALA A 340 -8.89 -20.54 -0.96
C ALA A 340 -9.59 -21.15 -2.18
N ARG A 341 -9.18 -22.35 -2.62
CA ARG A 341 -9.77 -23.06 -3.76
C ARG A 341 -11.22 -23.50 -3.51
N ILE A 342 -11.54 -23.94 -2.29
CA ILE A 342 -12.89 -24.33 -1.91
C ILE A 342 -13.83 -23.15 -1.92
N LEU A 343 -13.40 -22.03 -1.34
CA LEU A 343 -14.19 -20.81 -1.24
C LEU A 343 -14.40 -20.17 -2.62
N SER A 344 -13.34 -20.07 -3.44
CA SER A 344 -13.43 -19.51 -4.80
C SER A 344 -14.45 -20.23 -5.69
N LYS A 345 -14.58 -21.54 -5.55
CA LYS A 345 -15.56 -22.34 -6.31
C LYS A 345 -17.02 -22.08 -5.92
N ARG A 346 -17.25 -21.38 -4.83
CA ARG A 346 -18.60 -21.09 -4.31
C ARG A 346 -19.06 -19.68 -4.58
N ILE A 347 -18.15 -18.83 -4.96
CA ILE A 347 -18.46 -17.46 -5.37
C ILE A 347 -18.90 -17.51 -6.83
N THR A 348 -20.11 -17.06 -7.08
CA THR A 348 -20.71 -16.98 -8.43
C THR A 348 -21.14 -15.53 -8.70
N GLY A 349 -21.19 -15.16 -9.96
CA GLY A 349 -21.57 -13.81 -10.37
C GLY A 349 -20.54 -12.75 -9.93
N ASP A 350 -21.00 -11.63 -9.45
CA ASP A 350 -20.20 -10.46 -9.10
C ASP A 350 -19.56 -10.56 -7.69
N GLY A 351 -19.61 -11.74 -7.07
CA GLY A 351 -18.99 -11.95 -5.76
C GLY A 351 -17.45 -11.83 -5.80
N TYR A 352 -16.87 -11.31 -4.74
CA TYR A 352 -15.44 -11.11 -4.61
C TYR A 352 -14.88 -11.76 -3.34
N MET A 353 -13.61 -12.18 -3.38
CA MET A 353 -12.93 -12.83 -2.27
C MET A 353 -11.48 -12.37 -2.14
N ALA A 354 -11.02 -12.26 -0.90
CA ALA A 354 -9.64 -11.95 -0.56
C ALA A 354 -9.16 -12.73 0.67
N ARG A 355 -7.85 -12.82 0.84
CA ARG A 355 -7.22 -13.22 2.10
C ARG A 355 -6.73 -11.97 2.81
N LEU A 356 -7.22 -11.74 4.03
CA LEU A 356 -6.92 -10.53 4.79
C LEU A 356 -5.54 -10.60 5.46
N GLY A 357 -5.07 -11.80 5.76
CA GLY A 357 -3.79 -12.11 6.40
C GLY A 357 -3.92 -13.36 7.28
N GLY A 358 -2.81 -14.01 7.64
CA GLY A 358 -2.84 -15.19 8.49
C GLY A 358 -3.81 -16.27 7.95
N ASP A 359 -4.80 -16.60 8.74
CA ASP A 359 -5.88 -17.56 8.48
C ASP A 359 -7.24 -16.92 8.17
N GLU A 360 -7.24 -15.58 7.95
CA GLU A 360 -8.45 -14.81 7.69
C GLU A 360 -8.74 -14.64 6.20
N PHE A 361 -9.98 -14.93 5.82
CA PHE A 361 -10.53 -14.70 4.48
C PHE A 361 -11.74 -13.77 4.55
N ALA A 362 -11.90 -12.93 3.54
CA ALA A 362 -13.08 -12.09 3.36
C ALA A 362 -13.78 -12.42 2.05
N LEU A 363 -15.11 -12.42 2.07
CA LEU A 363 -15.96 -12.63 0.91
C LEU A 363 -17.03 -11.55 0.88
N MET A 364 -17.37 -11.11 -0.32
CA MET A 364 -18.47 -10.21 -0.59
C MET A 364 -19.36 -10.85 -1.66
N ILE A 365 -20.62 -11.04 -1.36
CA ILE A 365 -21.58 -11.64 -2.30
C ILE A 365 -22.86 -10.80 -2.37
N PRO A 366 -23.43 -10.61 -3.58
CA PRO A 366 -24.77 -10.02 -3.69
C PRO A 366 -25.81 -11.02 -3.17
N TYR A 367 -26.94 -10.50 -2.64
CA TYR A 367 -28.06 -11.34 -2.24
C TYR A 367 -29.37 -10.61 -2.47
N ASP A 368 -30.41 -11.39 -2.78
CA ASP A 368 -31.78 -10.88 -2.97
C ASP A 368 -32.68 -11.27 -1.77
N ASP A 369 -32.52 -12.48 -1.26
CA ASP A 369 -33.29 -12.99 -0.12
C ASP A 369 -32.45 -12.90 1.16
N ASP A 370 -33.03 -12.34 2.22
CA ASP A 370 -32.37 -12.16 3.53
C ASP A 370 -31.92 -13.49 4.18
N GLN A 371 -32.40 -14.65 3.72
CA GLN A 371 -31.95 -15.98 4.16
C GLN A 371 -30.69 -16.46 3.42
N GLU A 372 -30.39 -15.91 2.24
CA GLU A 372 -29.23 -16.36 1.43
C GLU A 372 -27.88 -16.24 2.14
N PRO A 373 -27.56 -15.13 2.83
CA PRO A 373 -26.32 -15.02 3.58
C PRO A 373 -26.15 -16.08 4.66
N GLU A 374 -27.22 -16.41 5.37
CA GLU A 374 -27.23 -17.46 6.38
C GLU A 374 -26.97 -18.85 5.77
N LEU A 375 -27.72 -19.19 4.72
CA LEU A 375 -27.57 -20.44 4.01
C LEU A 375 -26.16 -20.60 3.40
N PHE A 376 -25.58 -19.50 2.94
CA PHE A 376 -24.22 -19.48 2.42
C PHE A 376 -23.19 -19.79 3.51
N ALA A 377 -23.31 -19.12 4.67
CA ALA A 377 -22.46 -19.40 5.83
C ALA A 377 -22.55 -20.86 6.29
N GLN A 378 -23.77 -21.41 6.40
CA GLN A 378 -23.97 -22.82 6.75
C GLN A 378 -23.36 -23.79 5.74
N LYS A 379 -23.41 -23.46 4.44
CA LYS A 379 -22.77 -24.27 3.38
C LYS A 379 -21.23 -24.25 3.51
N ILE A 380 -20.66 -23.12 3.89
CA ILE A 380 -19.21 -23.01 4.16
C ILE A 380 -18.86 -23.88 5.36
N LEU A 381 -19.53 -23.68 6.50
CA LEU A 381 -19.24 -24.42 7.74
C LEU A 381 -19.32 -25.92 7.52
N ARG A 382 -20.36 -26.44 6.87
CA ARG A 382 -20.49 -27.86 6.53
C ARG A 382 -19.36 -28.38 5.63
N LYS A 383 -18.78 -27.51 4.79
CA LYS A 383 -17.68 -27.94 3.92
C LYS A 383 -16.36 -27.92 4.67
N MET A 384 -16.17 -26.94 5.53
CA MET A 384 -14.96 -26.78 6.33
C MET A 384 -14.85 -27.83 7.45
N SER A 385 -15.96 -28.35 7.96
CA SER A 385 -15.96 -29.40 8.97
C SER A 385 -15.52 -30.79 8.47
N ARG A 386 -15.25 -30.95 7.17
CA ARG A 386 -14.75 -32.21 6.60
C ARG A 386 -13.23 -32.26 6.68
N ALA A 387 -12.67 -33.46 6.79
CA ALA A 387 -11.24 -33.68 6.75
C ALA A 387 -10.62 -33.14 5.45
N PHE A 388 -9.51 -32.48 5.58
CA PHE A 388 -8.60 -32.11 4.48
C PHE A 388 -7.51 -33.18 4.38
N VAL A 389 -7.29 -33.71 3.19
CA VAL A 389 -6.17 -34.62 2.96
C VAL A 389 -4.97 -33.79 2.52
N LEU A 390 -3.97 -33.65 3.38
CA LEU A 390 -2.75 -32.87 3.18
C LEU A 390 -1.56 -33.80 3.42
N ASN A 391 -0.66 -33.94 2.46
CA ASN A 391 0.51 -34.80 2.58
C ASN A 391 0.16 -36.26 3.09
N ASP A 392 -0.91 -36.84 2.54
CA ASP A 392 -1.45 -38.18 2.94
C ASP A 392 -1.93 -38.26 4.40
N GLN A 393 -2.13 -37.12 5.07
CA GLN A 393 -2.69 -37.05 6.41
C GLN A 393 -4.06 -36.37 6.40
N GLU A 394 -4.97 -36.89 7.21
CA GLU A 394 -6.27 -36.24 7.43
C GLU A 394 -6.13 -35.16 8.52
N VAL A 395 -6.41 -33.89 8.12
CA VAL A 395 -6.38 -32.72 8.99
C VAL A 395 -7.79 -32.17 9.10
N TYR A 396 -8.25 -31.91 10.32
CA TYR A 396 -9.53 -31.28 10.58
C TYR A 396 -9.31 -29.84 10.98
N SER A 397 -9.99 -28.93 10.32
CA SER A 397 -10.01 -27.50 10.67
C SER A 397 -11.42 -26.98 10.49
N GLY A 398 -12.02 -26.49 11.59
CA GLY A 398 -13.25 -25.73 11.54
C GLY A 398 -13.00 -24.31 11.03
N CYS A 399 -14.07 -23.54 10.92
CA CYS A 399 -13.95 -22.11 10.73
C CYS A 399 -15.08 -21.38 11.47
N SER A 400 -14.80 -20.16 11.90
CA SER A 400 -15.77 -19.22 12.44
C SER A 400 -16.05 -18.13 11.41
N ILE A 401 -17.30 -17.64 11.34
CA ILE A 401 -17.71 -16.68 10.31
C ILE A 401 -18.44 -15.50 10.94
N GLY A 402 -18.01 -14.28 10.63
CA GLY A 402 -18.74 -13.05 10.92
C GLY A 402 -19.38 -12.47 9.66
N ILE A 403 -20.58 -11.95 9.78
CA ILE A 403 -21.41 -11.49 8.65
C ILE A 403 -21.90 -10.07 8.91
N SER A 404 -21.68 -9.17 7.96
CA SER A 404 -22.32 -7.86 7.92
C SER A 404 -23.07 -7.67 6.60
N LEU A 405 -24.10 -6.82 6.62
CA LEU A 405 -25.00 -6.59 5.49
C LEU A 405 -24.96 -5.13 5.05
N PHE A 406 -24.80 -4.90 3.76
CA PHE A 406 -24.95 -3.61 3.12
C PHE A 406 -26.38 -3.48 2.56
N PRO A 407 -27.06 -2.33 2.72
CA PRO A 407 -26.60 -1.11 3.41
C PRO A 407 -26.87 -1.07 4.93
N VAL A 408 -27.48 -2.13 5.49
CA VAL A 408 -28.03 -2.18 6.87
C VAL A 408 -26.99 -1.85 7.95
N HIS A 409 -25.76 -2.36 7.79
CA HIS A 409 -24.70 -2.23 8.81
C HIS A 409 -23.65 -1.17 8.46
N GLY A 410 -23.83 -0.45 7.36
CA GLY A 410 -22.97 0.66 6.94
C GLY A 410 -22.96 0.88 5.44
N ASP A 411 -22.39 2.02 5.05
CA ASP A 411 -22.28 2.50 3.67
C ASP A 411 -20.83 2.50 3.14
N LYS A 412 -19.85 2.21 4.01
CA LYS A 412 -18.41 2.21 3.69
C LYS A 412 -17.80 0.85 3.90
N ALA A 413 -16.89 0.49 3.02
CA ALA A 413 -16.15 -0.78 3.08
C ALA A 413 -15.49 -1.03 4.45
N ALA A 414 -14.80 -0.04 5.00
CA ALA A 414 -14.13 -0.16 6.30
C ALA A 414 -15.12 -0.42 7.45
N SER A 415 -16.31 0.19 7.41
CA SER A 415 -17.37 -0.02 8.42
C SER A 415 -17.94 -1.44 8.33
N LEU A 416 -18.30 -1.88 7.11
CA LEU A 416 -18.84 -3.22 6.87
C LEU A 416 -17.86 -4.32 7.27
N LEU A 417 -16.58 -4.15 6.90
CA LEU A 417 -15.54 -5.11 7.27
C LEU A 417 -15.37 -5.17 8.79
N GLY A 418 -15.30 -4.01 9.47
CA GLY A 418 -15.23 -3.96 10.93
C GLY A 418 -16.44 -4.57 11.63
N CYS A 419 -17.66 -4.38 11.07
CA CYS A 419 -18.86 -5.03 11.57
C CYS A 419 -18.79 -6.56 11.43
N ALA A 420 -18.29 -7.06 10.29
CA ALA A 420 -18.11 -8.50 10.08
C ALA A 420 -17.02 -9.08 11.01
N GLU A 421 -15.91 -8.36 11.23
CA GLU A 421 -14.85 -8.76 12.18
C GLU A 421 -15.39 -8.84 13.62
N MET A 422 -16.23 -7.90 14.06
CA MET A 422 -16.89 -7.96 15.37
C MET A 422 -17.85 -9.16 15.48
N ALA A 423 -18.58 -9.46 14.44
CA ALA A 423 -19.44 -10.63 14.38
C ALA A 423 -18.65 -11.94 14.40
N LEU A 424 -17.50 -12.00 13.72
CA LEU A 424 -16.56 -13.11 13.77
C LEU A 424 -16.04 -13.36 15.19
N TYR A 425 -15.62 -12.29 15.86
CA TYR A 425 -15.18 -12.38 17.25
C TYR A 425 -16.25 -12.96 18.15
N HIS A 426 -17.52 -12.56 17.95
CA HIS A 426 -18.64 -13.12 18.68
C HIS A 426 -18.85 -14.63 18.34
N ALA A 427 -18.74 -15.03 17.09
CA ALA A 427 -18.83 -16.44 16.70
C ALA A 427 -17.74 -17.29 17.37
N LYS A 428 -16.49 -16.80 17.42
CA LYS A 428 -15.39 -17.46 18.13
C LYS A 428 -15.68 -17.65 19.62
N ASN A 429 -16.29 -16.65 20.26
CA ASN A 429 -16.65 -16.71 21.69
C ASN A 429 -17.83 -17.64 21.97
N LYS A 430 -18.72 -17.83 20.99
CA LYS A 430 -19.92 -18.70 21.12
C LYS A 430 -19.59 -20.20 20.96
N GLY A 431 -18.30 -20.57 20.89
CA GLY A 431 -17.87 -21.96 20.83
C GLY A 431 -17.18 -22.34 19.52
N ARG A 432 -16.87 -21.38 18.65
CA ARG A 432 -16.26 -21.59 17.32
C ARG A 432 -17.10 -22.46 16.38
N ALA A 433 -16.58 -22.79 15.20
CA ALA A 433 -17.25 -23.60 14.18
C ALA A 433 -18.70 -23.15 13.88
N THR A 434 -18.97 -21.86 13.95
CA THR A 434 -20.28 -21.25 13.82
C THR A 434 -20.21 -19.91 13.08
N TYR A 435 -21.36 -19.30 12.84
CA TYR A 435 -21.45 -17.96 12.27
C TYR A 435 -22.22 -17.01 13.18
N SER A 436 -21.99 -15.72 13.00
CA SER A 436 -22.75 -14.66 13.65
C SER A 436 -23.00 -13.51 12.69
N PHE A 437 -24.19 -12.96 12.73
CA PHE A 437 -24.49 -11.68 12.10
C PHE A 437 -24.10 -10.54 13.03
N PHE A 438 -23.58 -9.47 12.45
CA PHE A 438 -23.41 -8.24 13.19
C PHE A 438 -24.77 -7.69 13.64
N ASN A 439 -24.81 -7.18 14.83
CA ASN A 439 -25.88 -6.35 15.34
C ASN A 439 -25.29 -5.27 16.26
N ASN A 440 -26.05 -4.22 16.52
CA ASN A 440 -25.57 -3.10 17.33
C ASN A 440 -25.25 -3.49 18.78
N SER A 441 -25.88 -4.55 19.31
CA SER A 441 -25.55 -5.03 20.65
C SER A 441 -24.14 -5.64 20.73
N LEU A 442 -23.62 -6.25 19.66
CA LEU A 442 -22.25 -6.76 19.61
C LEU A 442 -21.23 -5.62 19.70
N LYS A 443 -21.50 -4.50 19.04
CA LYS A 443 -20.65 -3.31 19.14
C LYS A 443 -20.63 -2.76 20.56
N GLN A 444 -21.80 -2.60 21.16
CA GLN A 444 -21.94 -2.15 22.54
C GLN A 444 -21.21 -3.10 23.51
N ASN A 445 -21.37 -4.42 23.35
CA ASN A 445 -20.70 -5.41 24.18
C ASN A 445 -19.16 -5.37 24.02
N ALA A 446 -18.65 -5.14 22.81
CA ALA A 446 -17.22 -5.02 22.58
C ALA A 446 -16.63 -3.75 23.21
N GLU A 447 -17.31 -2.61 23.05
CA GLU A 447 -16.93 -1.33 23.69
C GLU A 447 -16.95 -1.46 25.22
N GLU A 448 -17.99 -2.12 25.75
CA GLU A 448 -18.13 -2.36 27.17
C GLU A 448 -17.08 -3.33 27.71
N SER A 449 -16.78 -4.41 26.98
CA SER A 449 -15.71 -5.35 27.36
C SER A 449 -14.34 -4.66 27.44
N SER A 450 -14.03 -3.81 26.47
CA SER A 450 -12.79 -3.01 26.47
C SER A 450 -12.75 -2.03 27.65
N ARG A 451 -13.87 -1.42 27.98
CA ARG A 451 -14.01 -0.52 29.13
C ARG A 451 -13.81 -1.28 30.45
N ILE A 452 -14.46 -2.44 30.59
CA ILE A 452 -14.33 -3.31 31.76
C ILE A 452 -12.88 -3.77 31.90
N GLU A 453 -12.21 -4.21 30.84
CA GLU A 453 -10.80 -4.61 30.86
C GLU A 453 -9.89 -3.49 31.39
N HIS A 454 -10.10 -2.27 30.89
CA HIS A 454 -9.33 -1.11 31.34
C HIS A 454 -9.49 -0.84 32.86
N LEU A 455 -10.73 -0.89 33.36
CA LEU A 455 -11.00 -0.69 34.78
C LEU A 455 -10.46 -1.83 35.63
N LEU A 456 -10.57 -3.08 35.14
CA LEU A 456 -10.18 -4.28 35.87
C LEU A 456 -8.68 -4.34 36.19
N ARG A 457 -7.83 -3.78 35.28
CA ARG A 457 -6.37 -3.70 35.52
C ARG A 457 -5.99 -2.92 36.75
N ALA A 458 -6.81 -1.98 37.19
CA ALA A 458 -6.59 -1.15 38.38
C ALA A 458 -7.35 -1.62 39.62
N ALA A 459 -8.32 -2.51 39.46
CA ALA A 459 -9.27 -2.90 40.50
C ALA A 459 -8.61 -3.52 41.73
N LEU A 460 -7.62 -4.41 41.56
CA LEU A 460 -6.88 -5.01 42.68
C LEU A 460 -6.08 -3.95 43.51
N VAL A 461 -5.42 -3.04 42.79
CA VAL A 461 -4.61 -1.98 43.43
C VAL A 461 -5.50 -1.01 44.20
N ARG A 462 -6.72 -0.78 43.70
CA ARG A 462 -7.67 0.16 44.32
C ARG A 462 -8.55 -0.47 45.39
N ASN A 463 -8.39 -1.78 45.68
CA ASN A 463 -9.25 -2.52 46.60
C ASN A 463 -10.73 -2.42 46.24
N GLU A 464 -11.06 -2.56 44.98
CA GLU A 464 -12.42 -2.46 44.48
C GLU A 464 -13.18 -3.81 44.54
N PHE A 465 -12.52 -4.88 44.94
CA PHE A 465 -13.16 -6.19 45.09
C PHE A 465 -13.59 -6.43 46.54
N GLU A 466 -14.72 -7.10 46.69
CA GLU A 466 -15.28 -7.53 47.96
C GLU A 466 -15.84 -8.96 47.83
N LEU A 467 -15.76 -9.78 48.86
CA LEU A 467 -16.37 -11.09 48.88
C LEU A 467 -17.73 -11.03 49.61
N TYR A 468 -18.74 -11.53 48.93
CA TYR A 468 -20.03 -11.84 49.53
C TYR A 468 -20.10 -13.33 49.78
N TYR A 469 -20.83 -13.72 50.81
CA TYR A 469 -20.90 -15.12 51.24
C TYR A 469 -22.36 -15.56 51.21
N GLN A 470 -22.59 -16.72 50.59
CA GLN A 470 -23.92 -17.36 50.56
C GLN A 470 -23.89 -18.62 51.39
N PRO A 471 -24.85 -18.82 52.32
CA PRO A 471 -24.84 -19.95 53.22
C PRO A 471 -25.21 -21.25 52.49
N GLN A 472 -24.50 -22.33 52.83
CA GLN A 472 -24.78 -23.70 52.44
C GLN A 472 -25.36 -24.44 53.66
N ILE A 473 -26.55 -25.02 53.45
CA ILE A 473 -27.36 -25.60 54.56
C ILE A 473 -27.48 -27.10 54.41
N ASP A 474 -27.25 -27.85 55.44
CA ASP A 474 -27.55 -29.27 55.53
C ASP A 474 -29.05 -29.47 55.60
N LEU A 475 -29.62 -30.12 54.59
CA LEU A 475 -31.09 -30.32 54.48
C LEU A 475 -31.68 -31.27 55.50
N LYS A 476 -30.89 -32.10 56.14
CA LYS A 476 -31.32 -33.03 57.18
C LYS A 476 -31.47 -32.34 58.53
N THR A 477 -30.47 -31.55 58.90
CA THR A 477 -30.37 -30.91 60.23
C THR A 477 -30.85 -29.45 60.20
N GLY A 478 -30.85 -28.79 59.06
CA GLY A 478 -31.09 -27.36 58.93
C GLY A 478 -29.91 -26.48 59.38
N ASN A 479 -28.76 -27.09 59.67
CA ASN A 479 -27.60 -26.37 60.15
C ASN A 479 -26.76 -25.78 59.01
N LEU A 480 -26.07 -24.71 59.27
CA LEU A 480 -25.05 -24.16 58.40
C LEU A 480 -23.84 -25.12 58.32
N VAL A 481 -23.40 -25.47 57.13
CA VAL A 481 -22.24 -26.32 56.89
C VAL A 481 -21.11 -25.66 56.14
N GLY A 482 -21.39 -24.59 55.43
CA GLY A 482 -20.43 -23.86 54.68
C GLY A 482 -20.95 -22.52 54.16
N ALA A 483 -20.12 -21.79 53.45
CA ALA A 483 -20.46 -20.56 52.77
C ALA A 483 -19.70 -20.50 51.43
N GLU A 484 -20.38 -20.21 50.36
CA GLU A 484 -19.74 -19.90 49.06
C GLU A 484 -19.27 -18.44 49.01
N ALA A 485 -18.01 -18.26 48.71
CA ALA A 485 -17.42 -16.91 48.52
C ALA A 485 -17.61 -16.41 47.08
N LEU A 486 -18.41 -15.41 46.94
CA LEU A 486 -18.82 -14.86 45.65
C LEU A 486 -18.24 -13.45 45.51
N ILE A 487 -17.34 -13.28 44.53
CA ILE A 487 -16.68 -11.98 44.30
C ILE A 487 -17.68 -10.94 43.82
N ARG A 488 -17.53 -9.69 44.33
CA ARG A 488 -18.23 -8.49 43.88
C ARG A 488 -17.20 -7.45 43.51
N TRP A 489 -17.45 -6.72 42.46
CA TRP A 489 -16.56 -5.65 42.03
C TRP A 489 -17.29 -4.32 42.10
N HIS A 490 -16.85 -3.45 42.99
CA HIS A 490 -17.32 -2.08 43.17
C HIS A 490 -16.41 -1.14 42.39
N SER A 491 -16.60 -1.07 41.08
CA SER A 491 -15.78 -0.19 40.25
C SER A 491 -16.15 1.28 40.49
N SER A 492 -15.28 2.20 40.06
CA SER A 492 -15.57 3.64 40.07
C SER A 492 -16.83 4.06 39.36
N GLU A 493 -17.41 3.21 38.53
CA GLU A 493 -18.60 3.45 37.74
C GLU A 493 -19.86 2.69 38.25
N GLY A 494 -19.68 1.97 39.34
CA GLY A 494 -20.72 1.17 39.97
C GLY A 494 -20.38 -0.31 40.06
N MET A 495 -21.33 -1.10 40.57
CA MET A 495 -21.15 -2.54 40.73
C MET A 495 -21.16 -3.26 39.36
N VAL A 496 -20.13 -4.03 39.06
CA VAL A 496 -20.01 -4.85 37.85
C VAL A 496 -20.26 -6.33 38.22
N SER A 497 -21.19 -6.97 37.49
CA SER A 497 -21.51 -8.39 37.72
C SER A 497 -20.32 -9.31 37.40
N PRO A 498 -20.08 -10.38 38.19
CA PRO A 498 -19.11 -11.42 37.90
C PRO A 498 -19.24 -12.01 36.49
N ASP A 499 -20.45 -12.27 36.02
CA ASP A 499 -20.74 -12.78 34.67
C ASP A 499 -20.19 -11.90 33.55
N ARG A 500 -19.93 -10.62 33.83
CA ARG A 500 -19.40 -9.67 32.86
C ARG A 500 -17.88 -9.54 32.91
N PHE A 501 -17.29 -9.50 34.12
CA PHE A 501 -15.86 -9.25 34.22
C PHE A 501 -14.99 -10.53 34.29
N ILE A 502 -15.51 -11.65 34.83
CA ILE A 502 -14.75 -12.91 34.92
C ILE A 502 -14.33 -13.41 33.52
N PRO A 503 -15.20 -13.49 32.50
CA PRO A 503 -14.79 -13.92 31.17
C PRO A 503 -13.72 -12.99 30.55
N ILE A 504 -13.73 -11.69 30.88
CA ILE A 504 -12.74 -10.72 30.44
C ILE A 504 -11.41 -10.95 31.17
N ALA A 505 -11.48 -11.18 32.51
CA ALA A 505 -10.32 -11.50 33.32
C ALA A 505 -9.60 -12.78 32.82
N GLU A 506 -10.35 -13.82 32.48
CA GLU A 506 -9.81 -15.09 31.94
C GLU A 506 -9.09 -14.88 30.62
N LYS A 507 -9.67 -14.11 29.68
CA LYS A 507 -9.05 -13.80 28.38
C LYS A 507 -7.78 -12.97 28.48
N THR A 508 -7.73 -12.07 29.46
CA THR A 508 -6.63 -11.12 29.65
C THR A 508 -5.55 -11.60 30.60
N GLY A 509 -5.76 -12.77 31.24
CA GLY A 509 -4.87 -13.32 32.27
C GLY A 509 -4.98 -12.60 33.61
N LEU A 510 -5.90 -11.64 33.75
CA LEU A 510 -6.15 -10.94 35.02
C LEU A 510 -6.88 -11.82 36.04
N ILE A 511 -7.42 -12.96 35.61
CA ILE A 511 -8.10 -13.91 36.50
C ILE A 511 -7.17 -14.48 37.56
N ASP A 512 -5.88 -14.67 37.26
CA ASP A 512 -4.93 -15.27 38.18
C ASP A 512 -4.69 -14.43 39.45
N PRO A 513 -4.31 -13.16 39.35
CA PRO A 513 -4.18 -12.32 40.55
C PRO A 513 -5.53 -12.10 41.25
N ILE A 514 -6.68 -12.18 40.53
CA ILE A 514 -7.99 -12.14 41.18
C ILE A 514 -8.24 -13.41 41.97
N THR A 515 -7.93 -14.58 41.42
CA THR A 515 -8.06 -15.88 42.09
C THR A 515 -7.18 -15.92 43.34
N ASP A 516 -5.92 -15.47 43.26
CA ASP A 516 -5.00 -15.40 44.40
C ASP A 516 -5.57 -14.48 45.50
N TRP A 517 -6.14 -13.34 45.13
CA TRP A 517 -6.81 -12.40 46.08
C TRP A 517 -8.05 -13.04 46.71
N VAL A 518 -8.92 -13.70 45.90
CA VAL A 518 -10.14 -14.36 46.40
C VAL A 518 -9.77 -15.47 47.38
N MET A 519 -8.83 -16.36 47.05
CA MET A 519 -8.42 -17.47 47.91
C MET A 519 -7.84 -16.92 49.23
N THR A 520 -6.95 -15.92 49.17
CA THR A 520 -6.34 -15.31 50.35
C THR A 520 -7.40 -14.68 51.26
N THR A 521 -8.31 -13.92 50.69
CA THR A 521 -9.39 -13.22 51.44
C THR A 521 -10.38 -14.23 52.02
N ALA A 522 -10.79 -15.22 51.26
CA ALA A 522 -11.72 -16.28 51.71
C ALA A 522 -11.11 -17.14 52.86
N CYS A 523 -9.84 -17.54 52.71
CA CYS A 523 -9.12 -18.28 53.75
C CYS A 523 -8.92 -17.45 55.01
N THR A 524 -8.59 -16.17 54.90
CA THR A 524 -8.48 -15.25 56.02
C THR A 524 -9.82 -15.16 56.76
N GLN A 525 -10.89 -14.94 56.02
CA GLN A 525 -12.24 -14.89 56.60
C GLN A 525 -12.68 -16.23 57.23
N ALA A 526 -12.38 -17.36 56.58
CA ALA A 526 -12.62 -18.67 57.17
C ALA A 526 -11.88 -18.88 58.49
N LYS A 527 -10.63 -18.41 58.59
CA LYS A 527 -9.85 -18.45 59.81
C LYS A 527 -10.47 -17.65 60.93
N GLU A 528 -10.95 -16.43 60.64
CA GLU A 528 -11.67 -15.61 61.65
C GLU A 528 -12.95 -16.29 62.14
N TRP A 529 -13.70 -16.91 61.22
CA TRP A 529 -14.95 -17.58 61.55
C TRP A 529 -14.79 -18.87 62.32
N GLN A 530 -13.64 -19.56 62.26
CA GLN A 530 -13.38 -20.78 63.03
C GLN A 530 -13.63 -20.61 64.52
N SER A 531 -13.42 -19.38 65.05
CA SER A 531 -13.69 -19.06 66.47
C SER A 531 -15.17 -18.82 66.79
N ILE A 532 -15.97 -18.46 65.77
CA ILE A 532 -17.38 -18.09 65.92
C ILE A 532 -18.29 -19.25 65.49
N ILE A 533 -17.91 -19.91 64.35
CA ILE A 533 -18.67 -20.98 63.69
C ILE A 533 -17.73 -22.20 63.52
N PRO A 534 -17.59 -23.07 64.53
CA PRO A 534 -16.69 -24.22 64.44
C PRO A 534 -17.01 -25.12 63.28
N GLY A 535 -15.97 -25.42 62.46
CA GLY A 535 -16.11 -26.34 61.32
C GLY A 535 -16.72 -25.79 60.06
N ILE A 536 -16.91 -24.43 59.98
CA ILE A 536 -17.39 -23.81 58.72
C ILE A 536 -16.36 -24.00 57.59
N ARG A 537 -16.87 -24.35 56.43
CA ARG A 537 -16.13 -24.41 55.13
C ARG A 537 -16.42 -23.15 54.36
N VAL A 538 -15.40 -22.63 53.66
CA VAL A 538 -15.60 -21.56 52.68
C VAL A 538 -15.23 -22.10 51.29
N ALA A 539 -16.21 -22.11 50.43
CA ALA A 539 -16.06 -22.55 49.05
C ALA A 539 -15.62 -21.40 48.15
N VAL A 540 -14.66 -21.67 47.24
CA VAL A 540 -14.08 -20.71 46.33
C VAL A 540 -14.15 -21.28 44.90
N ASN A 541 -14.76 -20.52 44.01
CA ASN A 541 -14.84 -20.82 42.58
C ASN A 541 -13.48 -20.66 41.88
N LEU A 542 -13.08 -21.68 41.12
CA LEU A 542 -11.84 -21.66 40.34
C LEU A 542 -12.13 -21.52 38.85
N SER A 543 -11.44 -20.56 38.20
CA SER A 543 -11.48 -20.51 36.76
C SER A 543 -10.74 -21.66 36.12
N ALA A 544 -11.23 -22.13 34.97
CA ALA A 544 -10.58 -23.20 34.20
C ALA A 544 -9.14 -22.82 33.75
N VAL A 545 -8.85 -21.53 33.66
CA VAL A 545 -7.51 -21.00 33.29
C VAL A 545 -6.56 -21.14 34.47
N SER A 546 -6.96 -20.67 35.66
CA SER A 546 -6.13 -20.73 36.85
C SER A 546 -5.91 -22.17 37.32
N PHE A 547 -6.92 -23.05 37.24
CA PHE A 547 -6.83 -24.46 37.59
C PHE A 547 -5.72 -25.21 36.82
N ARG A 548 -5.51 -24.87 35.56
CA ARG A 548 -4.51 -25.52 34.67
C ARG A 548 -3.10 -24.98 34.80
N GLN A 549 -2.86 -24.01 35.66
CA GLN A 549 -1.50 -23.50 35.85
C GLN A 549 -0.61 -24.50 36.59
N ALA A 550 0.61 -24.66 36.08
CA ALA A 550 1.55 -25.64 36.63
C ALA A 550 1.92 -25.43 38.11
N ASP A 551 1.83 -24.18 38.57
CA ASP A 551 2.15 -23.72 39.93
C ASP A 551 0.93 -23.57 40.83
N PHE A 552 -0.29 -23.86 40.34
CA PHE A 552 -1.55 -23.62 41.07
C PHE A 552 -1.58 -24.30 42.43
N VAL A 553 -1.21 -25.59 42.53
CA VAL A 553 -1.19 -26.32 43.77
C VAL A 553 -0.21 -25.68 44.80
N ASN A 554 0.92 -25.19 44.35
CA ASN A 554 1.87 -24.50 45.22
C ASN A 554 1.29 -23.19 45.77
N LYS A 555 0.55 -22.43 44.92
CA LYS A 555 -0.15 -21.21 45.38
C LYS A 555 -1.19 -21.52 46.44
N VAL A 556 -1.98 -22.61 46.29
CA VAL A 556 -2.93 -23.04 47.31
C VAL A 556 -2.18 -23.35 48.64
N SER A 557 -1.06 -24.07 48.57
CA SER A 557 -0.22 -24.33 49.75
C SER A 557 0.28 -23.07 50.42
N GLU A 558 0.77 -22.10 49.64
CA GLU A 558 1.24 -20.79 50.12
C GLU A 558 0.12 -20.00 50.82
N VAL A 559 -1.10 -20.02 50.25
CA VAL A 559 -2.27 -19.35 50.86
C VAL A 559 -2.65 -20.02 52.20
N LEU A 560 -2.67 -21.38 52.24
CA LEU A 560 -2.95 -22.10 53.50
C LEU A 560 -1.89 -21.81 54.58
N GLU A 561 -0.60 -21.75 54.22
CA GLU A 561 0.49 -21.40 55.10
C GLU A 561 0.41 -19.95 55.57
N PHE A 562 0.11 -19.00 54.66
CA PHE A 562 0.00 -17.60 54.98
C PHE A 562 -1.16 -17.28 55.94
N THR A 563 -2.34 -17.86 55.65
CA THR A 563 -3.57 -17.59 56.44
C THR A 563 -3.69 -18.44 57.70
N GLN A 564 -2.93 -19.50 57.76
CA GLN A 564 -2.99 -20.48 58.87
C GLN A 564 -4.42 -21.03 59.07
N VAL A 565 -5.21 -21.13 58.00
CA VAL A 565 -6.51 -21.80 58.01
C VAL A 565 -6.29 -23.29 57.96
N ARG A 566 -7.19 -24.08 58.57
CA ARG A 566 -7.14 -25.52 58.42
C ARG A 566 -7.57 -25.89 57.03
N PRO A 567 -6.82 -26.78 56.31
CA PRO A 567 -7.11 -27.15 54.93
C PRO A 567 -8.54 -27.57 54.68
N GLU A 568 -9.12 -28.35 55.61
CA GLU A 568 -10.52 -28.83 55.56
C GLU A 568 -11.57 -27.72 55.64
N CYS A 569 -11.19 -26.49 55.90
CA CYS A 569 -12.08 -25.31 55.89
C CYS A 569 -12.12 -24.60 54.50
N LEU A 570 -11.20 -24.95 53.62
CA LEU A 570 -11.24 -24.48 52.20
C LEU A 570 -11.85 -25.55 51.33
N GLU A 571 -12.85 -25.17 50.53
CA GLU A 571 -13.45 -26.00 49.50
C GLU A 571 -13.17 -25.29 48.14
N LEU A 572 -12.61 -26.02 47.18
CA LEU A 572 -12.32 -25.54 45.85
C LEU A 572 -13.38 -26.05 44.87
N GLU A 573 -14.10 -25.13 44.21
CA GLU A 573 -15.16 -25.47 43.25
C GLU A 573 -14.63 -25.38 41.82
N ILE A 574 -14.71 -26.44 41.04
CA ILE A 574 -14.15 -26.54 39.70
C ILE A 574 -15.24 -27.04 38.77
N THR A 575 -15.48 -26.26 37.68
CA THR A 575 -16.55 -26.64 36.73
C THR A 575 -16.25 -28.00 36.04
N GLU A 576 -17.30 -28.74 35.76
CA GLU A 576 -17.24 -30.01 35.01
C GLU A 576 -16.42 -29.84 33.70
N THR A 577 -16.66 -28.78 32.94
CA THR A 577 -15.99 -28.46 31.68
C THR A 577 -14.49 -28.24 31.85
N ALA A 578 -14.07 -27.61 32.94
CA ALA A 578 -12.64 -27.34 33.22
C ALA A 578 -11.86 -28.65 33.44
N ILE A 579 -12.47 -29.62 34.13
CA ILE A 579 -11.90 -30.95 34.43
C ILE A 579 -11.82 -31.81 33.15
N MET A 580 -12.86 -31.77 32.31
CA MET A 580 -12.95 -32.59 31.11
C MET A 580 -12.05 -32.14 29.96
N ALA A 581 -11.57 -30.92 29.97
CA ALA A 581 -10.72 -30.36 28.91
C ALA A 581 -9.34 -31.04 28.81
N ASP A 582 -8.73 -31.41 29.94
CA ASP A 582 -7.54 -32.25 30.02
C ASP A 582 -7.61 -33.19 31.24
N PHE A 583 -8.15 -34.36 31.03
CA PHE A 583 -8.38 -35.35 32.07
C PHE A 583 -7.10 -35.73 32.82
N LYS A 584 -5.99 -35.92 32.13
CA LYS A 584 -4.74 -36.41 32.78
C LYS A 584 -4.14 -35.36 33.69
N GLU A 585 -4.13 -34.13 33.24
CA GLU A 585 -3.62 -33.04 34.06
C GLU A 585 -4.56 -32.72 35.21
N ALA A 586 -5.88 -32.76 35.00
CA ALA A 586 -6.87 -32.60 36.08
C ALA A 586 -6.70 -33.66 37.16
N ASP A 587 -6.54 -34.96 36.78
CA ASP A 587 -6.30 -36.04 37.74
C ASP A 587 -5.05 -35.78 38.61
N ARG A 588 -3.96 -35.31 37.98
CA ARG A 588 -2.73 -34.97 38.70
C ARG A 588 -2.90 -33.82 39.69
N ILE A 589 -3.60 -32.77 39.27
CA ILE A 589 -3.82 -31.56 40.10
C ILE A 589 -4.75 -31.88 41.26
N LEU A 590 -5.88 -32.56 41.00
CA LEU A 590 -6.87 -32.92 42.02
C LEU A 590 -6.27 -33.80 43.10
N ASN A 591 -5.50 -34.85 42.76
CA ASN A 591 -4.83 -35.68 43.74
C ASN A 591 -3.83 -34.90 44.62
N ARG A 592 -3.07 -33.96 44.03
CA ARG A 592 -2.16 -33.10 44.82
C ARG A 592 -2.90 -32.11 45.74
N LEU A 593 -4.08 -31.63 45.34
CA LEU A 593 -4.93 -30.79 46.20
C LEU A 593 -5.54 -31.60 47.33
N ASP A 594 -5.98 -32.84 47.09
CA ASP A 594 -6.45 -33.76 48.11
C ASP A 594 -5.34 -34.11 49.12
N ASP A 595 -4.10 -34.32 48.66
CA ASP A 595 -2.93 -34.49 49.52
C ASP A 595 -2.67 -33.28 50.46
N LEU A 596 -3.08 -32.06 50.08
CA LEU A 596 -3.05 -30.89 50.97
C LEU A 596 -4.19 -30.88 51.98
N GLY A 597 -5.22 -31.72 51.82
CA GLY A 597 -6.36 -31.85 52.72
C GLY A 597 -7.46 -30.77 52.51
N VAL A 598 -7.49 -30.14 51.35
CA VAL A 598 -8.58 -29.21 50.99
C VAL A 598 -9.77 -30.02 50.44
N ASN A 599 -11.00 -29.52 50.62
CA ASN A 599 -12.18 -30.16 50.02
C ASN A 599 -12.29 -29.80 48.54
N LEU A 600 -12.76 -30.73 47.72
CA LEU A 600 -12.91 -30.57 46.28
C LEU A 600 -14.38 -30.74 45.88
N ALA A 601 -14.91 -29.76 45.12
CA ALA A 601 -16.27 -29.85 44.62
C ALA A 601 -16.28 -29.70 43.08
N ILE A 602 -17.13 -30.44 42.40
CA ILE A 602 -17.41 -30.27 40.97
C ILE A 602 -18.65 -29.40 40.86
N ASP A 603 -18.49 -28.28 40.14
CA ASP A 603 -19.55 -27.29 39.95
C ASP A 603 -20.20 -27.42 38.55
N ASP A 604 -21.40 -26.82 38.40
CA ASP A 604 -22.23 -26.80 37.18
C ASP A 604 -22.51 -28.23 36.64
N PHE A 605 -22.66 -29.23 37.52
CA PHE A 605 -22.76 -30.61 37.12
C PHE A 605 -24.10 -30.88 36.37
N GLY A 606 -23.98 -31.56 35.23
CA GLY A 606 -25.08 -31.94 34.36
C GLY A 606 -25.21 -31.11 33.10
N MET A 607 -24.46 -29.98 32.97
CA MET A 607 -24.44 -29.15 31.76
C MET A 607 -23.50 -29.68 30.67
N GLY A 608 -22.63 -30.64 31.00
CA GLY A 608 -21.62 -31.20 30.10
C GLY A 608 -21.79 -32.66 29.74
N TYR A 609 -20.89 -33.19 28.92
CA TYR A 609 -20.82 -34.64 28.57
C TYR A 609 -19.88 -35.37 29.52
N SER A 610 -20.32 -35.69 30.74
CA SER A 610 -19.52 -36.44 31.69
C SER A 610 -19.43 -37.91 31.36
N SER A 611 -18.21 -38.40 31.18
CA SER A 611 -17.99 -39.83 31.23
C SER A 611 -17.92 -40.29 32.69
N LEU A 612 -18.97 -40.91 33.20
CA LEU A 612 -19.08 -41.46 34.56
C LEU A 612 -17.89 -42.32 35.01
N SER A 613 -17.20 -42.96 34.05
CA SER A 613 -16.03 -43.79 34.31
C SER A 613 -14.82 -42.97 34.81
N TYR A 614 -14.72 -41.69 34.46
CA TYR A 614 -13.65 -40.82 34.88
C TYR A 614 -13.92 -40.14 36.21
N LEU A 615 -15.16 -39.69 36.42
CA LEU A 615 -15.57 -39.05 37.68
C LEU A 615 -15.27 -39.91 38.91
N LYS A 616 -15.49 -41.24 38.81
CA LYS A 616 -15.18 -42.18 39.89
C LYS A 616 -13.70 -42.23 40.32
N ARG A 617 -12.80 -41.69 39.51
CA ARG A 617 -11.33 -41.70 39.77
C ARG A 617 -10.84 -40.48 40.51
N PHE A 618 -11.63 -39.41 40.47
CA PHE A 618 -11.23 -38.18 41.12
C PHE A 618 -11.54 -38.16 42.61
N PRO A 619 -10.63 -37.63 43.44
CA PRO A 619 -10.85 -37.51 44.88
C PRO A 619 -11.77 -36.25 45.13
N VAL A 620 -13.05 -36.38 44.79
CA VAL A 620 -14.03 -35.31 44.92
C VAL A 620 -14.96 -35.55 46.08
N ASP A 621 -15.09 -34.58 46.97
CA ASP A 621 -15.90 -34.65 48.17
C ASP A 621 -17.38 -34.32 47.92
N LYS A 622 -17.64 -33.42 46.91
CA LYS A 622 -18.95 -32.87 46.70
C LYS A 622 -19.25 -32.71 45.21
N LEU A 623 -20.51 -32.91 44.84
CA LEU A 623 -21.09 -32.57 43.54
C LEU A 623 -22.12 -31.45 43.72
N LYS A 624 -22.02 -30.34 42.94
CA LYS A 624 -23.00 -29.25 42.95
C LYS A 624 -23.91 -29.39 41.73
N ILE A 625 -25.22 -29.46 41.97
CA ILE A 625 -26.23 -29.52 40.90
C ILE A 625 -26.51 -28.09 40.48
N ASP A 626 -26.32 -27.80 39.16
CA ASP A 626 -26.52 -26.49 38.61
C ASP A 626 -27.96 -25.99 38.82
N LYS A 627 -28.11 -24.71 39.12
CA LYS A 627 -29.38 -24.04 39.37
C LYS A 627 -30.44 -24.23 38.29
N SER A 628 -30.03 -24.40 37.00
CA SER A 628 -30.97 -24.55 35.89
C SER A 628 -31.87 -25.78 36.02
N PHE A 629 -31.38 -26.83 36.67
CA PHE A 629 -32.17 -28.02 36.96
C PHE A 629 -33.03 -27.88 38.20
N VAL A 630 -32.55 -27.09 39.18
CA VAL A 630 -33.23 -26.90 40.45
C VAL A 630 -34.40 -25.91 40.37
N MET A 631 -34.23 -24.81 39.64
CA MET A 631 -35.21 -23.73 39.53
C MET A 631 -36.50 -24.16 38.83
N LYS A 632 -36.54 -25.26 38.12
CA LYS A 632 -37.69 -25.73 37.36
C LYS A 632 -38.23 -27.09 37.84
N LEU A 633 -37.83 -27.57 39.02
CA LEU A 633 -38.18 -28.88 39.57
C LEU A 633 -39.69 -29.12 39.70
N ASP A 634 -40.46 -28.07 39.89
CA ASP A 634 -41.93 -28.11 40.02
C ASP A 634 -42.66 -27.98 38.67
N GLN A 635 -41.98 -27.50 37.63
CA GLN A 635 -42.57 -27.20 36.33
C GLN A 635 -42.13 -28.17 35.23
N ASN A 636 -40.95 -28.77 35.33
CA ASN A 636 -40.37 -29.65 34.33
C ASN A 636 -40.05 -31.06 34.90
N PRO A 637 -40.83 -32.09 34.55
CA PRO A 637 -40.56 -33.48 35.00
C PRO A 637 -39.18 -34.01 34.57
N ASP A 638 -38.63 -33.53 33.44
CA ASP A 638 -37.31 -33.96 32.95
C ASP A 638 -36.21 -33.44 33.85
N ASP A 639 -36.27 -32.17 34.28
CA ASP A 639 -35.31 -31.57 35.20
C ASP A 639 -35.38 -32.25 36.58
N ALA A 640 -36.55 -32.61 37.03
CA ALA A 640 -36.74 -33.41 38.26
C ALA A 640 -36.14 -34.79 38.15
N ALA A 641 -36.28 -35.48 37.02
CA ALA A 641 -35.67 -36.82 36.77
C ALA A 641 -34.14 -36.73 36.68
N ILE A 642 -33.60 -35.70 36.02
CA ILE A 642 -32.15 -35.44 35.92
C ILE A 642 -31.58 -35.18 37.32
N THR A 643 -32.19 -34.28 38.09
CA THR A 643 -31.75 -33.99 39.46
C THR A 643 -31.74 -35.23 40.34
N ALA A 644 -32.79 -36.06 40.30
CA ALA A 644 -32.84 -37.28 41.04
C ALA A 644 -31.78 -38.31 40.60
N ALA A 645 -31.49 -38.36 39.28
CA ALA A 645 -30.43 -39.22 38.73
C ALA A 645 -29.05 -38.78 39.21
N ILE A 646 -28.78 -37.45 39.23
CA ILE A 646 -27.49 -36.87 39.69
C ILE A 646 -27.27 -37.23 41.18
N ILE A 647 -28.30 -37.04 42.03
CA ILE A 647 -28.20 -37.38 43.46
C ILE A 647 -27.89 -38.86 43.63
N SER A 648 -28.61 -39.76 42.95
CA SER A 648 -28.41 -41.21 43.04
C SER A 648 -27.00 -41.63 42.57
N MET A 649 -26.49 -41.01 41.54
CA MET A 649 -25.18 -41.23 40.99
C MET A 649 -24.09 -40.81 41.98
N ALA A 650 -24.19 -39.59 42.52
CA ALA A 650 -23.22 -39.07 43.50
C ALA A 650 -23.14 -40.01 44.74
N HIS A 651 -24.28 -40.46 45.24
CA HIS A 651 -24.32 -41.44 46.35
C HIS A 651 -23.65 -42.76 45.97
N ALA A 652 -23.83 -43.25 44.75
CA ALA A 652 -23.16 -44.47 44.27
C ALA A 652 -21.64 -44.32 44.17
N MET A 653 -21.16 -43.08 44.07
CA MET A 653 -19.73 -42.75 44.09
C MET A 653 -19.19 -42.44 45.51
N GLY A 654 -20.07 -42.32 46.50
CA GLY A 654 -19.71 -41.94 47.87
C GLY A 654 -19.45 -40.46 48.05
N THR A 655 -19.94 -39.61 47.12
CA THR A 655 -19.75 -38.17 47.06
C THR A 655 -21.01 -37.44 47.57
N ARG A 656 -20.88 -36.38 48.35
CA ARG A 656 -21.99 -35.56 48.84
C ARG A 656 -22.59 -34.73 47.71
N VAL A 657 -23.85 -34.30 47.86
CA VAL A 657 -24.50 -33.46 46.88
C VAL A 657 -24.95 -32.13 47.49
N LEU A 658 -24.67 -31.04 46.81
CA LEU A 658 -25.21 -29.74 47.08
C LEU A 658 -26.11 -29.30 45.89
N ALA A 659 -27.32 -28.88 46.15
CA ALA A 659 -28.19 -28.31 45.13
C ALA A 659 -28.20 -26.78 45.18
N GLU A 660 -27.94 -26.15 44.03
CA GLU A 660 -27.93 -24.71 43.89
C GLU A 660 -29.29 -24.13 43.44
N GLY A 661 -29.50 -22.84 43.64
CA GLY A 661 -30.68 -22.15 43.11
C GLY A 661 -32.00 -22.56 43.79
N VAL A 662 -31.96 -22.98 45.06
CA VAL A 662 -33.14 -23.26 45.82
C VAL A 662 -33.86 -21.94 46.18
N GLU A 663 -34.93 -21.62 45.48
CA GLU A 663 -35.70 -20.39 45.70
C GLU A 663 -37.03 -20.65 46.41
N GLU A 664 -37.60 -21.84 46.30
CA GLU A 664 -38.88 -22.17 46.83
C GLU A 664 -38.83 -23.37 47.82
N LYS A 665 -39.81 -23.37 48.71
CA LYS A 665 -39.96 -24.48 49.65
C LYS A 665 -40.19 -25.84 48.96
N ALA A 666 -40.83 -25.84 47.80
CA ALA A 666 -41.09 -27.03 47.02
C ALA A 666 -39.74 -27.68 46.54
N HIS A 667 -38.79 -26.87 46.08
CA HIS A 667 -37.47 -27.30 45.67
C HIS A 667 -36.74 -27.97 46.84
N MET A 668 -36.74 -27.32 48.01
CA MET A 668 -36.09 -27.83 49.22
C MET A 668 -36.70 -29.18 49.66
N LEU A 669 -38.03 -29.30 49.65
CA LEU A 669 -38.68 -30.57 50.03
C LEU A 669 -38.36 -31.68 49.06
N PHE A 670 -38.43 -31.44 47.77
CA PHE A 670 -38.07 -32.42 46.74
C PHE A 670 -36.64 -32.97 46.91
N LEU A 671 -35.66 -32.05 47.08
CA LEU A 671 -34.26 -32.39 47.27
C LEU A 671 -34.05 -33.21 48.55
N LYS A 672 -34.69 -32.81 49.63
CA LYS A 672 -34.65 -33.52 50.92
C LYS A 672 -35.23 -34.94 50.80
N GLU A 673 -36.34 -35.10 50.13
CA GLU A 673 -36.97 -36.43 49.91
C GLU A 673 -36.09 -37.36 49.08
N ARG A 674 -35.29 -36.81 48.19
CA ARG A 674 -34.36 -37.58 47.34
C ARG A 674 -33.02 -37.84 48.00
N GLY A 675 -32.81 -37.28 49.21
CA GLY A 675 -31.62 -37.54 50.03
C GLY A 675 -30.44 -36.59 49.70
N CYS A 676 -30.68 -35.47 49.00
CA CYS A 676 -29.66 -34.42 48.82
C CYS A 676 -29.22 -33.92 50.19
N GLU A 677 -27.90 -33.87 50.43
CA GLU A 677 -27.33 -33.48 51.73
C GLU A 677 -27.37 -32.01 51.99
N GLU A 678 -26.92 -31.22 51.01
CA GLU A 678 -26.71 -29.77 51.19
C GLU A 678 -27.49 -28.99 50.13
N ALA A 679 -27.87 -27.77 50.47
CA ALA A 679 -28.56 -26.87 49.55
C ALA A 679 -28.14 -25.41 49.77
N GLN A 680 -28.22 -24.65 48.69
CA GLN A 680 -27.91 -23.21 48.63
C GLN A 680 -28.92 -22.49 47.73
N GLY A 681 -29.33 -21.29 48.10
CA GLY A 681 -30.24 -20.48 47.28
C GLY A 681 -30.94 -19.38 48.06
N PHE A 682 -31.72 -18.58 47.34
CA PHE A 682 -32.41 -17.41 47.91
C PHE A 682 -33.50 -17.75 48.88
N TYR A 683 -33.96 -19.00 48.89
CA TYR A 683 -34.85 -19.54 49.91
C TYR A 683 -34.27 -19.43 51.31
N PHE A 684 -32.95 -19.65 51.46
CA PHE A 684 -32.23 -19.57 52.74
C PHE A 684 -31.73 -18.14 52.96
N ALA A 685 -30.88 -17.66 52.07
CA ALA A 685 -30.38 -16.28 52.06
C ALA A 685 -29.78 -15.88 50.73
N ARG A 686 -29.79 -14.58 50.46
CA ARG A 686 -29.01 -14.02 49.35
C ARG A 686 -27.52 -13.91 49.76
N PRO A 687 -26.58 -13.86 48.82
CA PRO A 687 -25.17 -13.53 49.11
C PRO A 687 -25.10 -12.21 49.87
N MET A 688 -24.31 -12.14 50.94
CA MET A 688 -24.19 -10.97 51.83
C MET A 688 -22.74 -10.75 52.23
N PRO A 689 -22.35 -9.52 52.62
CA PRO A 689 -21.02 -9.21 53.16
C PRO A 689 -20.69 -10.03 54.40
N ALA A 690 -19.41 -10.20 54.75
CA ALA A 690 -18.92 -11.01 55.85
C ALA A 690 -19.55 -10.63 57.20
N GLU A 691 -19.70 -9.35 57.48
CA GLU A 691 -20.31 -8.86 58.71
C GLU A 691 -21.80 -9.23 58.84
N GLU A 692 -22.51 -9.14 57.71
CA GLU A 692 -23.95 -9.50 57.68
C GLU A 692 -24.11 -11.02 57.83
N PHE A 693 -23.21 -11.79 57.23
CA PHE A 693 -23.21 -13.25 57.34
C PHE A 693 -23.06 -13.70 58.81
N VAL A 694 -22.14 -13.12 59.60
CA VAL A 694 -22.00 -13.42 61.02
C VAL A 694 -23.27 -13.05 61.81
N LYS A 695 -23.90 -11.90 61.48
CA LYS A 695 -25.14 -11.49 62.12
C LYS A 695 -26.26 -12.46 61.79
N TRP A 696 -26.37 -12.87 60.52
CA TRP A 696 -27.32 -13.86 60.07
C TRP A 696 -27.15 -15.20 60.78
N CYS A 697 -25.92 -15.72 60.92
CA CYS A 697 -25.60 -16.92 61.71
C CYS A 697 -26.03 -16.78 63.22
N SER A 698 -25.78 -15.63 63.83
CA SER A 698 -26.08 -15.37 65.26
C SER A 698 -27.57 -15.31 65.54
N GLN A 699 -28.40 -14.98 64.54
CA GLN A 699 -29.85 -14.94 64.61
C GLN A 699 -30.54 -16.28 64.42
N GLY A 700 -29.77 -17.36 64.35
CA GLY A 700 -30.26 -18.74 64.18
C GLY A 700 -30.29 -19.20 62.72
N GLY A 701 -29.66 -18.43 61.81
CA GLY A 701 -29.44 -18.82 60.40
C GLY A 701 -30.73 -18.95 59.57
N THR A 702 -31.87 -18.48 60.04
CA THR A 702 -33.17 -18.62 59.40
C THR A 702 -33.77 -17.25 59.06
N GLY A 703 -32.97 -16.41 58.40
CA GLY A 703 -33.48 -15.12 57.92
C GLY A 703 -34.67 -15.28 57.00
N ASN A 704 -35.83 -14.74 57.35
CA ASN A 704 -37.13 -14.68 56.61
C ASN A 704 -37.69 -15.99 56.01
N ALA A 705 -37.00 -17.14 56.07
CA ALA A 705 -37.61 -18.40 55.74
C ALA A 705 -38.50 -18.82 56.92
N PRO A 706 -39.79 -19.13 56.71
CA PRO A 706 -40.63 -19.64 57.77
C PRO A 706 -39.94 -20.90 58.38
N PRO A 707 -39.94 -21.08 59.73
CA PRO A 707 -39.32 -22.20 60.39
C PRO A 707 -39.74 -23.49 59.67
N VAL A 708 -38.80 -24.28 59.21
CA VAL A 708 -39.08 -25.56 58.54
C VAL A 708 -39.83 -26.44 59.56
N PRO A 709 -41.09 -26.79 59.32
CA PRO A 709 -41.83 -27.64 60.26
C PRO A 709 -41.11 -28.98 60.43
N GLY A 710 -40.61 -29.27 61.60
CA GLY A 710 -39.90 -30.49 61.92
C GLY A 710 -38.45 -30.37 62.27
N LEU A 711 -37.83 -29.20 62.20
CA LEU A 711 -36.52 -28.90 62.79
C LEU A 711 -36.72 -28.45 64.22
N GLY A 712 -37.12 -29.37 65.09
CA GLY A 712 -37.26 -29.12 66.51
C GLY A 712 -35.89 -28.98 67.17
N SER A 713 -35.71 -27.93 67.94
CA SER A 713 -34.68 -27.86 68.97
C SER A 713 -34.72 -29.14 69.83
N SER A 714 -33.79 -30.05 69.55
CA SER A 714 -33.43 -31.03 70.59
C SER A 714 -32.43 -30.30 71.50
N ASN A 715 -32.86 -30.02 72.69
CA ASN A 715 -32.00 -29.60 73.82
C ASN A 715 -30.78 -30.48 73.99
#